data_c40971d76f40c3f57bb8cf4a3b24c484
#
_entry.id   c40971d76f40c3f57bb8cf4a3b24c484
#
_cell.length_a   1.000
_cell.length_b   1.000
_cell.length_c   1.000
_cell.angle_alpha   90.00
_cell.angle_beta   90.00
_cell.angle_gamma   90.00
#
_symmetry.space_group_name_H-M   'P 1'
#
loop_
_entity.id
_entity.type
_entity.pdbx_description
1 polymer ?
#
loop_
_entity_poly.entity_id
_entity_poly.type
_entity_poly.pdbx_seq_one_letter_code
_entity_poly.pdbx_strand_id
1 'polypeptide(L)'
;MFGINRSKRPVELGPFPAERLKRDATIIKSEAAAKHRVDNDTEISHLTPLISAINKHLSAYEELREAEPFKDLAPVPDDLSLRTRDIKGAGYFLDASQIGICEIPETLWVGRTFLHTHAVVIIVEHSDPIDIDNKASEWVQGIEGLISTLRAAEIAINLSGQISSMGFLSCTHWQGAADVDLEKAAVLSGLAIRDKSNIFNPYFDNRFSIAVVTTNYPLQIDLPLSGSIRSGRDLDYFFGLSGGVSGIERWRRKKRSSHLGPYPVEKLKRVEKPTTHIFSDEVPRVPSRANMYMRTALGDIGEKTRMEADRWSQKHPVSQGIVRPSWAIKPLQDGTVAEDNSISNGNPEENTNALKALSYYMGSSISGICEIPDYCWYSHDKRGREIEPYHKYALVVLIDQGYETFLGATGNDWISGSQSMRAYLRGAEIVGVMAEMIRQMGFSARSHSNLDSHVLHVPLVIHAGLGEQSRIGESAINPFLGMRFKTAVLTTDMPLKPDKPIDFGVQTFCSKCQKCARECPCNAIPYGEKVIFNGYETWKPDSERCTIYRATNLKGSACGRCVKVCPLSKDTTLDGPILHQVGSWLGINAMWLKPVLVPIAVWLDDFLGYGNPLDEKKWWLDLEVKGKRSFKYDPENIVVKAKDANRPKIKPGKKKREKDSIAYFPASTLPPPDLMEVSPTDRRQGLKFAENAETVQEALARRAAGGKPPKEYKPNYKSSRRI
;
A
#
# COMPACT_ATOMS: atom_id res chain seq x y z
N MET A 1 1.04 1.54 -28.84
CA MET A 1 1.13 0.07 -28.85
C MET A 1 1.48 -0.50 -27.48
N PHE A 2 2.39 0.13 -26.75
CA PHE A 2 3.00 -0.43 -25.53
C PHE A 2 2.04 -0.71 -24.36
N GLY A 3 1.00 0.06 -24.12
CA GLY A 3 0.09 -0.13 -22.96
C GLY A 3 -1.08 -1.10 -23.14
N ILE A 4 -1.37 -1.57 -24.35
CA ILE A 4 -2.55 -2.42 -24.62
C ILE A 4 -2.30 -3.85 -24.14
N ASN A 5 -1.08 -4.36 -24.25
CA ASN A 5 -0.76 -5.73 -23.85
C ASN A 5 -0.68 -5.89 -22.34
N ARG A 6 -0.35 -4.81 -21.59
CA ARG A 6 -0.28 -4.85 -20.13
C ARG A 6 -1.65 -5.09 -19.48
N SER A 7 -2.71 -4.48 -19.98
CA SER A 7 -4.06 -4.70 -19.44
C SER A 7 -4.56 -6.13 -19.62
N LYS A 8 -4.06 -6.84 -20.65
CA LYS A 8 -4.43 -8.23 -20.95
C LYS A 8 -3.56 -9.28 -20.27
N ARG A 9 -2.34 -8.91 -19.78
CA ARG A 9 -1.46 -9.84 -19.11
C ARG A 9 -2.02 -10.24 -17.75
N PRO A 10 -2.24 -11.54 -17.47
CA PRO A 10 -2.64 -12.04 -16.16
C PRO A 10 -1.61 -11.67 -15.07
N VAL A 11 -2.07 -11.41 -13.84
CA VAL A 11 -1.19 -11.00 -12.73
C VAL A 11 -0.27 -12.13 -12.29
N GLU A 12 -0.75 -13.36 -12.33
CA GLU A 12 0.00 -14.57 -11.95
C GLU A 12 1.19 -14.90 -12.85
N LEU A 13 1.29 -14.25 -14.02
CA LEU A 13 2.47 -14.34 -14.88
C LEU A 13 3.58 -13.36 -14.49
N GLY A 14 3.29 -12.44 -13.57
CA GLY A 14 4.25 -11.48 -13.03
C GLY A 14 4.74 -10.42 -14.01
N PRO A 15 5.66 -9.55 -13.54
CA PRO A 15 6.16 -8.43 -14.34
C PRO A 15 7.18 -8.82 -15.40
N PHE A 16 7.81 -10.01 -15.32
CA PHE A 16 8.79 -10.49 -16.27
C PHE A 16 8.23 -11.67 -17.06
N PRO A 17 8.46 -11.75 -18.39
CA PRO A 17 7.88 -12.78 -19.24
C PRO A 17 8.62 -14.14 -19.12
N ALA A 18 8.75 -14.66 -17.90
CA ALA A 18 9.46 -15.91 -17.60
C ALA A 18 8.76 -17.16 -18.18
N GLU A 19 7.46 -17.09 -18.46
CA GLU A 19 6.68 -18.15 -19.09
C GLU A 19 7.11 -18.44 -20.55
N ARG A 20 7.82 -17.52 -21.20
CA ARG A 20 8.33 -17.66 -22.57
C ARG A 20 9.67 -18.38 -22.63
N LEU A 21 10.34 -18.55 -21.50
CA LEU A 21 11.63 -19.19 -21.43
C LEU A 21 11.49 -20.73 -21.56
N LYS A 22 12.43 -21.32 -22.26
CA LYS A 22 12.45 -22.78 -22.48
C LYS A 22 12.60 -23.53 -21.15
N ARG A 23 11.77 -24.55 -20.94
CA ARG A 23 11.80 -25.43 -19.78
C ARG A 23 12.41 -26.77 -20.08
N ASP A 24 12.98 -27.44 -19.06
CA ASP A 24 13.60 -28.74 -19.18
C ASP A 24 13.34 -29.60 -17.93
N ALA A 25 12.41 -30.53 -18.04
CA ALA A 25 12.01 -31.40 -16.92
C ALA A 25 13.13 -32.40 -16.51
N THR A 26 14.13 -32.65 -17.35
CA THR A 26 15.21 -33.58 -17.01
C THR A 26 16.07 -33.06 -15.85
N ILE A 27 16.10 -31.74 -15.64
CA ILE A 27 16.82 -31.08 -14.54
C ILE A 27 16.27 -31.46 -13.19
N ILE A 28 14.97 -31.74 -13.06
CA ILE A 28 14.34 -32.12 -11.78
C ILE A 28 15.08 -33.29 -11.16
N LYS A 29 15.34 -34.36 -11.94
CA LYS A 29 15.98 -35.59 -11.42
C LYS A 29 17.43 -35.33 -11.02
N SER A 30 18.19 -34.60 -11.82
CA SER A 30 19.60 -34.31 -11.54
C SER A 30 19.76 -33.34 -10.36
N GLU A 31 18.99 -32.29 -10.29
CA GLU A 31 19.06 -31.30 -9.22
C GLU A 31 18.54 -31.86 -7.90
N ALA A 32 17.45 -32.66 -7.91
CA ALA A 32 16.94 -33.35 -6.72
C ALA A 32 17.93 -34.34 -6.13
N ALA A 33 18.76 -35.00 -6.94
CA ALA A 33 19.79 -35.95 -6.47
C ALA A 33 21.08 -35.24 -6.00
N ALA A 34 21.36 -34.03 -6.44
CA ALA A 34 22.59 -33.33 -6.12
C ALA A 34 22.62 -32.88 -4.66
N LYS A 35 23.81 -33.00 -4.02
CA LYS A 35 24.08 -32.39 -2.70
C LYS A 35 25.00 -31.20 -2.92
N HIS A 36 24.49 -30.00 -2.68
CA HIS A 36 25.25 -28.77 -2.76
C HIS A 36 25.74 -28.35 -1.37
N ARG A 37 26.86 -27.63 -1.34
CA ARG A 37 27.31 -26.98 -0.11
C ARG A 37 26.45 -25.74 0.10
N VAL A 38 25.75 -25.69 1.23
CA VAL A 38 24.97 -24.53 1.62
C VAL A 38 25.83 -23.68 2.55
N ASP A 39 26.26 -22.51 2.08
CA ASP A 39 26.93 -21.53 2.93
C ASP A 39 25.84 -20.71 3.65
N ASN A 40 25.64 -21.01 4.92
CA ASN A 40 24.67 -20.29 5.76
C ASN A 40 25.28 -19.03 6.42
N ASP A 41 26.58 -18.83 6.35
CA ASP A 41 27.29 -17.76 7.03
C ASP A 41 27.59 -16.60 6.07
N THR A 42 26.83 -15.54 6.18
CA THR A 42 27.27 -14.21 5.79
C THR A 42 27.71 -13.48 7.06
N GLU A 43 28.98 -13.61 7.44
CA GLU A 43 29.57 -12.71 8.43
C GLU A 43 29.56 -11.29 7.85
N ILE A 44 28.62 -10.48 8.30
CA ILE A 44 28.64 -9.04 8.08
C ILE A 44 29.67 -8.47 9.07
N SER A 45 30.86 -8.20 8.59
CA SER A 45 32.01 -7.82 9.40
C SER A 45 31.88 -6.48 10.15
N HIS A 46 30.93 -5.63 9.80
CA HIS A 46 30.69 -4.33 10.45
C HIS A 46 29.21 -4.01 10.56
N LEU A 47 28.72 -3.82 11.79
CA LEU A 47 27.34 -3.39 12.06
C LEU A 47 27.20 -1.88 11.81
N THR A 48 26.65 -1.52 10.65
CA THR A 48 26.22 -0.14 10.40
C THR A 48 24.82 0.12 11.01
N PRO A 49 24.42 1.39 11.24
CA PRO A 49 23.09 1.72 11.71
C PRO A 49 21.97 1.09 10.88
N LEU A 50 22.13 1.05 9.55
CA LEU A 50 21.14 0.47 8.64
C LEU A 50 21.08 -1.05 8.74
N ILE A 51 22.23 -1.74 8.83
CA ILE A 51 22.29 -3.21 9.04
C ILE A 51 21.58 -3.59 10.33
N SER A 52 21.90 -2.88 11.43
CA SER A 52 21.26 -3.13 12.72
C SER A 52 19.72 -2.93 12.66
N ALA A 53 19.27 -1.87 11.98
CA ALA A 53 17.85 -1.60 11.79
C ALA A 53 17.12 -2.71 10.99
N ILE A 54 17.75 -3.20 9.92
CA ILE A 54 17.21 -4.30 9.10
C ILE A 54 17.17 -5.59 9.91
N ASN A 55 18.23 -5.92 10.64
CA ASN A 55 18.29 -7.14 11.46
C ASN A 55 17.22 -7.15 12.56
N LYS A 56 16.90 -6.00 13.17
CA LYS A 56 15.78 -5.92 14.13
C LYS A 56 14.43 -6.28 13.48
N HIS A 57 14.21 -5.86 12.23
CA HIS A 57 12.99 -6.21 11.50
C HIS A 57 12.99 -7.69 11.08
N LEU A 58 14.12 -8.23 10.62
CA LEU A 58 14.27 -9.64 10.31
C LEU A 58 14.04 -10.51 11.55
N SER A 59 14.56 -10.14 12.72
CA SER A 59 14.31 -10.85 13.97
C SER A 59 12.83 -10.86 14.36
N ALA A 60 12.13 -9.73 14.16
CA ALA A 60 10.68 -9.70 14.39
C ALA A 60 9.91 -10.59 13.41
N TYR A 61 10.41 -10.79 12.20
CA TYR A 61 9.85 -11.69 11.20
C TYR A 61 10.20 -13.15 11.47
N GLU A 62 11.35 -13.44 12.07
CA GLU A 62 11.76 -14.79 12.41
C GLU A 62 10.79 -15.47 13.38
N GLU A 63 10.21 -14.72 14.31
CA GLU A 63 9.15 -15.20 15.22
C GLU A 63 7.85 -15.62 14.47
N LEU A 64 7.70 -15.22 13.20
CA LEU A 64 6.54 -15.53 12.37
C LEU A 64 6.78 -16.64 11.34
N ARG A 65 7.96 -17.28 11.34
CA ARG A 65 8.32 -18.30 10.34
C ARG A 65 7.31 -19.44 10.23
N GLU A 66 6.78 -19.90 11.35
CA GLU A 66 5.73 -20.90 11.39
C GLU A 66 4.39 -20.22 11.68
N ALA A 67 3.40 -20.48 10.83
CA ALA A 67 2.07 -19.95 10.98
C ALA A 67 1.14 -21.07 11.48
N GLU A 68 0.48 -20.85 12.62
CA GLU A 68 -0.56 -21.76 13.09
C GLU A 68 -1.72 -21.80 12.10
N PRO A 69 -2.06 -22.96 11.52
CA PRO A 69 -3.15 -23.06 10.56
C PRO A 69 -4.51 -22.83 11.22
N PHE A 70 -5.47 -22.31 10.46
CA PHE A 70 -6.86 -22.30 10.91
C PHE A 70 -7.34 -23.72 11.09
N LYS A 71 -8.27 -23.91 12.03
CA LYS A 71 -8.83 -25.22 12.35
C LYS A 71 -9.63 -25.80 11.18
N ASP A 72 -10.34 -24.95 10.46
CA ASP A 72 -11.19 -25.35 9.34
C ASP A 72 -10.42 -25.15 8.03
N LEU A 73 -10.48 -26.16 7.15
CA LEU A 73 -9.98 -26.02 5.80
C LEU A 73 -10.88 -25.07 4.98
N ALA A 74 -10.24 -24.17 4.25
CA ALA A 74 -10.95 -23.31 3.30
C ALA A 74 -11.51 -24.16 2.15
N PRO A 75 -12.68 -23.77 1.63
CA PRO A 75 -13.26 -24.41 0.43
C PRO A 75 -12.51 -23.95 -0.83
N VAL A 76 -11.26 -24.38 -0.97
CA VAL A 76 -10.44 -24.09 -2.15
C VAL A 76 -10.84 -25.00 -3.33
N PRO A 77 -10.73 -24.52 -4.58
CA PRO A 77 -11.06 -25.34 -5.76
C PRO A 77 -10.15 -26.57 -5.86
N ASP A 78 -10.66 -27.65 -6.44
CA ASP A 78 -9.86 -28.87 -6.71
C ASP A 78 -8.82 -28.65 -7.82
N ASP A 79 -9.10 -27.72 -8.74
CA ASP A 79 -8.17 -27.34 -9.81
C ASP A 79 -6.93 -26.65 -9.24
N LEU A 80 -5.80 -27.34 -9.32
CA LEU A 80 -4.50 -26.85 -8.81
C LEU A 80 -4.04 -25.59 -9.55
N SER A 81 -4.44 -25.39 -10.80
CA SER A 81 -4.08 -24.19 -11.56
C SER A 81 -4.71 -22.93 -10.96
N LEU A 82 -5.95 -23.02 -10.45
CA LEU A 82 -6.63 -21.93 -9.77
C LEU A 82 -6.00 -21.61 -8.41
N ARG A 83 -5.57 -22.64 -7.67
CA ARG A 83 -4.82 -22.46 -6.41
C ARG A 83 -3.47 -21.79 -6.66
N THR A 84 -2.75 -22.25 -7.67
CA THR A 84 -1.46 -21.70 -8.09
C THR A 84 -1.59 -20.25 -8.54
N ARG A 85 -2.65 -19.92 -9.30
CA ARG A 85 -2.96 -18.54 -9.70
C ARG A 85 -3.16 -17.63 -8.51
N ASP A 86 -3.90 -18.07 -7.48
CA ASP A 86 -4.13 -17.32 -6.24
C ASP A 86 -2.81 -17.00 -5.51
N ILE A 87 -1.96 -18.01 -5.32
CA ILE A 87 -0.68 -17.85 -4.61
C ILE A 87 0.33 -17.02 -5.41
N LYS A 88 0.50 -17.28 -6.72
CA LYS A 88 1.40 -16.49 -7.56
C LYS A 88 0.91 -15.04 -7.68
N GLY A 89 -0.39 -14.87 -7.91
CA GLY A 89 -1.02 -13.55 -7.96
C GLY A 89 -0.83 -12.77 -6.67
N ALA A 90 -0.97 -13.42 -5.51
CA ALA A 90 -0.73 -12.81 -4.20
C ALA A 90 0.73 -12.36 -4.06
N GLY A 91 1.69 -13.19 -4.42
CA GLY A 91 3.09 -12.82 -4.32
C GLY A 91 3.49 -11.69 -5.26
N TYR A 92 3.00 -11.67 -6.50
CA TYR A 92 3.21 -10.53 -7.39
C TYR A 92 2.47 -9.28 -6.93
N PHE A 93 1.32 -9.44 -6.33
CA PHE A 93 0.62 -8.34 -5.64
C PHE A 93 1.46 -7.75 -4.50
N LEU A 94 2.25 -8.57 -3.83
CA LEU A 94 3.19 -8.17 -2.77
C LEU A 94 4.56 -7.70 -3.30
N ASP A 95 4.71 -7.46 -4.60
CA ASP A 95 5.91 -7.01 -5.31
C ASP A 95 7.06 -8.02 -5.38
N ALA A 96 6.79 -9.32 -5.34
CA ALA A 96 7.79 -10.29 -5.74
C ALA A 96 8.25 -10.01 -7.19
N SER A 97 9.55 -10.15 -7.45
CA SER A 97 10.07 -10.02 -8.82
C SER A 97 9.72 -11.24 -9.66
N GLN A 98 9.87 -12.43 -9.10
CA GLN A 98 9.42 -13.68 -9.71
C GLN A 98 8.97 -14.68 -8.65
N ILE A 99 8.03 -15.56 -9.01
CA ILE A 99 7.52 -16.66 -8.17
C ILE A 99 7.47 -17.94 -8.99
N GLY A 100 7.97 -19.03 -8.38
CA GLY A 100 7.88 -20.37 -8.92
C GLY A 100 7.48 -21.38 -7.84
N ILE A 101 7.03 -22.54 -8.25
CA ILE A 101 6.57 -23.59 -7.37
C ILE A 101 7.22 -24.92 -7.77
N CYS A 102 7.74 -25.67 -6.78
CA CYS A 102 8.26 -27.02 -7.01
C CYS A 102 7.77 -27.98 -5.94
N GLU A 103 7.87 -29.28 -6.24
CA GLU A 103 7.80 -30.32 -5.21
C GLU A 103 9.05 -30.29 -4.33
N ILE A 104 8.92 -30.74 -3.08
CA ILE A 104 10.02 -30.81 -2.11
C ILE A 104 10.66 -32.21 -2.19
N PRO A 105 11.83 -32.37 -2.84
CA PRO A 105 12.59 -33.60 -2.70
C PRO A 105 13.20 -33.69 -1.29
N GLU A 106 13.43 -34.92 -0.80
CA GLU A 106 14.03 -35.14 0.52
C GLU A 106 15.36 -34.38 0.71
N THR A 107 16.15 -34.27 -0.36
CA THR A 107 17.44 -33.56 -0.39
C THR A 107 17.33 -32.03 -0.36
N LEU A 108 16.12 -31.48 -0.37
CA LEU A 108 15.94 -30.04 -0.23
C LEU A 108 16.17 -29.58 1.21
N TRP A 109 15.90 -30.47 2.18
CA TRP A 109 16.04 -30.16 3.61
C TRP A 109 17.52 -30.13 4.03
N VAL A 110 17.94 -29.05 4.68
CA VAL A 110 19.28 -28.84 5.25
C VAL A 110 19.26 -28.62 6.76
N GLY A 111 18.08 -28.38 7.33
CA GLY A 111 17.81 -28.20 8.76
C GLY A 111 16.65 -29.05 9.21
N ARG A 112 15.69 -28.47 9.95
CA ARG A 112 14.47 -29.16 10.38
C ARG A 112 13.63 -29.58 9.17
N THR A 113 13.04 -30.77 9.27
CA THR A 113 12.13 -31.30 8.25
C THR A 113 10.68 -31.15 8.68
N PHE A 114 9.79 -30.89 7.72
CA PHE A 114 8.36 -30.74 7.94
C PHE A 114 7.59 -31.69 7.01
N LEU A 115 6.35 -32.02 7.36
CA LEU A 115 5.43 -32.78 6.51
C LEU A 115 4.83 -31.88 5.40
N HIS A 116 5.73 -31.26 4.63
CA HIS A 116 5.37 -30.37 3.52
C HIS A 116 5.74 -31.04 2.20
N THR A 117 4.95 -30.78 1.17
CA THR A 117 5.09 -31.41 -0.16
C THR A 117 5.48 -30.43 -1.24
N HIS A 118 5.19 -29.15 -1.07
CA HIS A 118 5.40 -28.09 -2.06
C HIS A 118 6.20 -26.92 -1.48
N ALA A 119 7.00 -26.30 -2.32
CA ALA A 119 7.73 -25.08 -2.02
C ALA A 119 7.31 -23.97 -3.01
N VAL A 120 6.86 -22.84 -2.45
CA VAL A 120 6.63 -21.58 -3.18
C VAL A 120 7.89 -20.75 -3.03
N VAL A 121 8.60 -20.56 -4.13
CA VAL A 121 9.89 -19.86 -4.18
C VAL A 121 9.69 -18.43 -4.68
N ILE A 122 10.25 -17.48 -3.96
CA ILE A 122 10.10 -16.05 -4.18
C ILE A 122 11.49 -15.47 -4.49
N ILE A 123 11.59 -14.74 -5.58
CA ILE A 123 12.77 -13.93 -5.91
C ILE A 123 12.41 -12.45 -5.79
N VAL A 124 13.29 -11.70 -5.10
CA VAL A 124 13.29 -10.23 -5.06
C VAL A 124 14.60 -9.72 -5.65
N GLU A 125 14.51 -8.94 -6.74
CA GLU A 125 15.64 -8.28 -7.38
C GLU A 125 16.28 -7.26 -6.42
N HIS A 126 17.60 -7.14 -6.42
CA HIS A 126 18.31 -6.09 -5.70
C HIS A 126 17.99 -4.73 -6.31
N SER A 127 17.80 -3.74 -5.48
CA SER A 127 17.57 -2.36 -5.92
C SER A 127 18.73 -1.82 -6.76
N ASP A 128 18.45 -0.88 -7.66
CA ASP A 128 19.50 -0.21 -8.41
C ASP A 128 20.38 0.62 -7.46
N PRO A 129 21.70 0.71 -7.69
CA PRO A 129 22.63 1.46 -6.84
C PRO A 129 22.21 2.91 -6.67
N ILE A 130 22.48 3.47 -5.49
CA ILE A 130 22.34 4.90 -5.22
C ILE A 130 23.52 5.64 -5.88
N ASP A 131 23.27 6.87 -6.39
CA ASP A 131 24.31 7.70 -6.99
C ASP A 131 25.49 7.87 -6.01
N ILE A 132 26.73 7.75 -6.51
CA ILE A 132 27.93 7.73 -5.67
C ILE A 132 28.18 9.06 -4.91
N ASP A 133 27.68 10.16 -5.46
CA ASP A 133 27.74 11.49 -4.86
C ASP A 133 26.62 11.73 -3.82
N ASN A 134 25.68 10.81 -3.69
CA ASN A 134 24.64 10.87 -2.67
C ASN A 134 25.12 10.18 -1.39
N LYS A 135 25.04 10.88 -0.26
CA LYS A 135 25.46 10.39 1.07
C LYS A 135 24.87 9.02 1.44
N ALA A 136 23.66 8.69 0.95
CA ALA A 136 23.06 7.39 1.21
C ALA A 136 23.77 6.23 0.50
N SER A 137 24.65 6.49 -0.49
CA SER A 137 25.43 5.44 -1.13
C SER A 137 26.35 4.73 -0.13
N GLU A 138 26.92 5.48 0.82
CA GLU A 138 27.74 4.92 1.90
C GLU A 138 26.93 4.04 2.86
N TRP A 139 25.65 4.39 3.10
CA TRP A 139 24.77 3.65 4.01
C TRP A 139 24.38 2.26 3.47
N VAL A 140 24.29 2.12 2.14
CA VAL A 140 23.84 0.90 1.47
C VAL A 140 24.98 0.05 0.91
N GLN A 141 26.22 0.48 1.04
CA GLN A 141 27.37 -0.25 0.51
C GLN A 141 27.49 -1.64 1.17
N GLY A 142 27.48 -2.68 0.35
CA GLY A 142 27.65 -4.08 0.79
C GLY A 142 26.42 -4.71 1.44
N ILE A 143 25.25 -4.04 1.38
CA ILE A 143 24.00 -4.56 2.00
C ILE A 143 22.84 -4.74 1.00
N GLU A 144 23.12 -4.70 -0.29
CA GLU A 144 22.10 -4.81 -1.34
C GLU A 144 21.28 -6.10 -1.19
N GLY A 145 21.94 -7.20 -0.87
CA GLY A 145 21.29 -8.49 -0.59
C GLY A 145 20.43 -8.48 0.68
N LEU A 146 20.82 -7.74 1.72
CA LEU A 146 20.12 -7.74 3.01
C LEU A 146 18.75 -7.05 2.92
N ILE A 147 18.65 -5.92 2.20
CA ILE A 147 17.37 -5.21 1.99
C ILE A 147 16.41 -6.06 1.17
N SER A 148 16.89 -6.70 0.11
CA SER A 148 16.03 -7.59 -0.69
C SER A 148 15.68 -8.88 0.06
N THR A 149 16.52 -9.36 0.96
CA THR A 149 16.20 -10.48 1.88
C THR A 149 15.10 -10.09 2.86
N LEU A 150 15.16 -8.89 3.47
CA LEU A 150 14.06 -8.39 4.31
C LEU A 150 12.73 -8.37 3.52
N ARG A 151 12.79 -7.87 2.30
CA ARG A 151 11.61 -7.81 1.43
C ARG A 151 11.09 -9.19 1.05
N ALA A 152 11.97 -10.14 0.71
CA ALA A 152 11.61 -11.51 0.38
C ALA A 152 11.01 -12.24 1.59
N ALA A 153 11.56 -12.02 2.79
CA ALA A 153 11.03 -12.54 4.05
C ALA A 153 9.62 -12.01 4.34
N GLU A 154 9.39 -10.69 4.20
CA GLU A 154 8.06 -10.09 4.33
C GLU A 154 7.04 -10.78 3.40
N ILE A 155 7.36 -10.93 2.11
CA ILE A 155 6.48 -11.58 1.13
C ILE A 155 6.21 -13.04 1.53
N ALA A 156 7.24 -13.79 1.92
CA ALA A 156 7.11 -15.19 2.35
C ALA A 156 6.19 -15.33 3.56
N ILE A 157 6.34 -14.47 4.57
CA ILE A 157 5.48 -14.46 5.78
C ILE A 157 4.03 -14.15 5.40
N ASN A 158 3.81 -13.21 4.48
CA ASN A 158 2.48 -12.89 4.00
C ASN A 158 1.81 -14.09 3.31
N LEU A 159 2.53 -14.77 2.40
CA LEU A 159 2.03 -15.97 1.71
C LEU A 159 1.81 -17.14 2.68
N SER A 160 2.72 -17.36 3.62
CA SER A 160 2.55 -18.34 4.69
C SER A 160 1.31 -18.04 5.53
N GLY A 161 1.10 -16.77 5.91
CA GLY A 161 -0.09 -16.34 6.63
C GLY A 161 -1.38 -16.50 5.83
N GLN A 162 -1.36 -16.30 4.50
CA GLN A 162 -2.48 -16.58 3.61
C GLN A 162 -2.78 -18.09 3.60
N ILE A 163 -1.78 -18.93 3.38
CA ILE A 163 -1.90 -20.40 3.33
C ILE A 163 -2.40 -20.95 4.67
N SER A 164 -1.83 -20.52 5.78
CA SER A 164 -2.25 -20.97 7.10
C SER A 164 -3.66 -20.51 7.48
N SER A 165 -4.07 -19.31 7.02
CA SER A 165 -5.46 -18.87 7.21
C SER A 165 -6.47 -19.66 6.37
N MET A 166 -6.01 -20.42 5.38
CA MET A 166 -6.82 -21.39 4.63
C MET A 166 -6.80 -22.81 5.26
N GLY A 167 -6.13 -22.99 6.40
CA GLY A 167 -6.10 -24.26 7.15
C GLY A 167 -4.95 -25.20 6.76
N PHE A 168 -3.99 -24.77 5.95
CA PHE A 168 -2.84 -25.57 5.54
C PHE A 168 -1.58 -25.23 6.35
N LEU A 169 -0.71 -26.20 6.56
CA LEU A 169 0.59 -26.01 7.21
C LEU A 169 1.52 -25.21 6.29
N SER A 170 2.33 -24.34 6.87
CA SER A 170 3.37 -23.62 6.14
C SER A 170 4.49 -23.14 7.05
N CYS A 171 5.71 -23.08 6.49
CA CYS A 171 6.90 -22.52 7.15
C CYS A 171 7.68 -21.68 6.14
N THR A 172 8.30 -20.60 6.61
CA THR A 172 9.07 -19.69 5.75
C THR A 172 10.56 -19.82 5.98
N HIS A 173 11.33 -19.61 4.91
CA HIS A 173 12.77 -19.71 4.88
C HIS A 173 13.37 -18.58 4.05
N TRP A 174 14.47 -17.98 4.54
CA TRP A 174 15.29 -16.98 3.85
C TRP A 174 16.74 -17.07 4.33
N GLN A 175 17.65 -16.39 3.68
CA GLN A 175 19.07 -16.41 4.06
C GLN A 175 19.26 -15.99 5.53
N GLY A 176 19.92 -16.81 6.30
CA GLY A 176 20.09 -16.68 7.76
C GLY A 176 19.01 -17.36 8.60
N ALA A 177 17.89 -17.78 8.01
CA ALA A 177 16.79 -18.47 8.70
C ALA A 177 16.15 -19.56 7.83
N ALA A 178 16.94 -20.44 7.22
CA ALA A 178 16.49 -21.46 6.30
C ALA A 178 16.72 -22.88 6.80
N ASP A 179 15.68 -23.71 6.71
CA ASP A 179 15.78 -25.18 6.88
C ASP A 179 15.83 -25.91 5.51
N VAL A 180 15.86 -25.16 4.40
CA VAL A 180 15.91 -25.68 3.01
C VAL A 180 17.05 -25.04 2.23
N ASP A 181 17.55 -25.76 1.23
CA ASP A 181 18.48 -25.21 0.22
C ASP A 181 17.74 -24.28 -0.72
N LEU A 182 17.91 -22.95 -0.49
CA LEU A 182 17.22 -21.89 -1.21
C LEU A 182 17.57 -21.88 -2.69
N GLU A 183 18.85 -22.12 -3.03
CA GLU A 183 19.32 -22.13 -4.43
C GLU A 183 18.73 -23.31 -5.21
N LYS A 184 18.74 -24.50 -4.59
CA LYS A 184 18.12 -25.69 -5.19
C LYS A 184 16.62 -25.46 -5.41
N ALA A 185 15.92 -24.88 -4.45
CA ALA A 185 14.51 -24.51 -4.61
C ALA A 185 14.30 -23.57 -5.78
N ALA A 186 15.16 -22.55 -5.97
CA ALA A 186 15.07 -21.62 -7.08
C ALA A 186 15.31 -22.29 -8.44
N VAL A 187 16.20 -23.27 -8.53
CA VAL A 187 16.42 -24.04 -9.77
C VAL A 187 15.23 -24.96 -10.05
N LEU A 188 14.77 -25.72 -9.06
CA LEU A 188 13.65 -26.67 -9.21
C LEU A 188 12.33 -25.97 -9.58
N SER A 189 12.09 -24.77 -9.07
CA SER A 189 10.90 -23.97 -9.37
C SER A 189 10.99 -23.18 -10.69
N GLY A 190 12.11 -23.35 -11.43
CA GLY A 190 12.31 -22.69 -12.72
C GLY A 190 12.50 -21.19 -12.65
N LEU A 191 13.09 -20.68 -11.58
CA LEU A 191 13.42 -19.26 -11.38
C LEU A 191 14.91 -18.97 -11.62
N ALA A 192 15.77 -19.96 -11.45
CA ALA A 192 17.20 -19.82 -11.66
C ALA A 192 17.77 -20.98 -12.48
N ILE A 193 18.94 -20.76 -13.02
CA ILE A 193 19.74 -21.74 -13.77
C ILE A 193 21.04 -21.93 -13.02
N ARG A 194 21.43 -23.18 -12.78
CA ARG A 194 22.72 -23.51 -12.16
C ARG A 194 23.83 -23.52 -13.24
N ASP A 195 24.87 -22.74 -12.98
CA ASP A 195 26.11 -22.75 -13.76
C ASP A 195 27.25 -23.11 -12.81
N LYS A 196 27.72 -24.36 -12.89
CA LYS A 196 28.70 -24.96 -11.96
C LYS A 196 28.24 -24.87 -10.51
N SER A 197 28.88 -24.03 -9.68
CA SER A 197 28.56 -23.81 -8.28
C SER A 197 27.60 -22.67 -8.01
N ASN A 198 27.32 -21.80 -8.97
CA ASN A 198 26.52 -20.60 -8.80
C ASN A 198 25.16 -20.73 -9.52
N ILE A 199 24.23 -19.90 -9.13
CA ILE A 199 22.95 -19.75 -9.81
C ILE A 199 22.82 -18.36 -10.42
N PHE A 200 22.10 -18.25 -11.53
CA PHE A 200 21.73 -16.95 -12.11
C PHE A 200 20.29 -16.95 -12.60
N ASN A 201 19.68 -15.78 -12.62
CA ASN A 201 18.37 -15.55 -13.17
C ASN A 201 18.48 -14.85 -14.54
N PRO A 202 17.73 -15.25 -15.58
CA PRO A 202 17.83 -14.66 -16.93
C PRO A 202 17.53 -13.15 -17.00
N TYR A 203 16.87 -12.57 -15.99
CA TYR A 203 16.53 -11.14 -15.94
C TYR A 203 17.38 -10.34 -14.95
N PHE A 204 17.93 -10.97 -13.90
CA PHE A 204 18.60 -10.29 -12.78
C PHE A 204 20.07 -10.66 -12.62
N ASP A 205 20.56 -11.58 -13.45
CA ASP A 205 21.88 -12.19 -13.31
C ASP A 205 22.03 -12.84 -11.91
N ASN A 206 22.94 -12.39 -11.08
CA ASN A 206 23.13 -12.82 -9.67
C ASN A 206 22.59 -11.79 -8.64
N ARG A 207 21.87 -10.76 -9.09
CA ARG A 207 21.40 -9.67 -8.24
C ARG A 207 19.97 -9.90 -7.74
N PHE A 208 19.79 -10.87 -6.86
CA PHE A 208 18.50 -11.20 -6.25
C PHE A 208 18.67 -11.92 -4.92
N SER A 209 17.67 -11.83 -4.07
CA SER A 209 17.51 -12.62 -2.85
C SER A 209 16.36 -13.60 -3.00
N ILE A 210 16.45 -14.71 -2.26
CA ILE A 210 15.49 -15.82 -2.31
C ILE A 210 14.82 -15.97 -0.96
N ALA A 211 13.49 -16.17 -0.96
CA ALA A 211 12.76 -16.76 0.17
C ALA A 211 11.90 -17.92 -0.32
N VAL A 212 11.58 -18.84 0.57
CA VAL A 212 10.79 -20.03 0.27
C VAL A 212 9.69 -20.19 1.32
N VAL A 213 8.49 -20.52 0.86
CA VAL A 213 7.41 -21.00 1.73
C VAL A 213 7.20 -22.49 1.45
N THR A 214 7.53 -23.33 2.41
CA THR A 214 7.20 -24.76 2.34
C THR A 214 5.80 -25.01 2.89
N THR A 215 5.03 -25.92 2.28
CA THR A 215 3.62 -26.14 2.64
C THR A 215 3.11 -27.53 2.25
N ASN A 216 2.07 -27.99 2.93
CA ASN A 216 1.28 -29.15 2.51
C ASN A 216 0.08 -28.77 1.61
N TYR A 217 -0.05 -27.47 1.23
CA TYR A 217 -1.09 -27.00 0.28
C TYR A 217 -0.75 -27.47 -1.13
N PRO A 218 -1.56 -28.36 -1.75
CA PRO A 218 -1.26 -28.86 -3.09
C PRO A 218 -1.39 -27.76 -4.14
N LEU A 219 -0.37 -27.58 -4.96
CA LEU A 219 -0.24 -26.57 -6.00
C LEU A 219 0.25 -27.18 -7.32
N GLN A 220 -0.02 -26.55 -8.43
CA GLN A 220 0.58 -26.92 -9.70
C GLN A 220 2.04 -26.46 -9.73
N ILE A 221 2.98 -27.35 -10.03
CA ILE A 221 4.41 -27.06 -10.09
C ILE A 221 4.81 -26.42 -11.41
N ASP A 222 5.89 -25.64 -11.35
CA ASP A 222 6.61 -25.14 -12.52
C ASP A 222 7.74 -26.10 -12.90
N LEU A 223 8.17 -26.05 -14.17
CA LEU A 223 9.32 -26.82 -14.63
C LEU A 223 10.60 -25.97 -14.59
N PRO A 224 11.76 -26.56 -14.30
CA PRO A 224 13.05 -25.89 -14.34
C PRO A 224 13.33 -25.21 -15.69
N LEU A 225 14.12 -24.14 -15.67
CA LEU A 225 14.62 -23.48 -16.87
C LEU A 225 15.71 -24.34 -17.56
N SER A 226 15.70 -24.36 -18.90
CA SER A 226 16.76 -25.04 -19.65
C SER A 226 18.13 -24.37 -19.45
N GLY A 227 19.16 -25.14 -19.16
CA GLY A 227 20.55 -24.69 -19.03
C GLY A 227 21.13 -23.98 -20.27
N SER A 228 20.43 -24.02 -21.41
CA SER A 228 20.84 -23.33 -22.65
C SER A 228 20.52 -21.83 -22.66
N ILE A 229 19.67 -21.35 -21.76
CA ILE A 229 19.25 -19.93 -21.68
C ILE A 229 20.40 -19.11 -21.09
N ARG A 230 20.70 -17.96 -21.73
CA ARG A 230 21.72 -17.01 -21.25
C ARG A 230 21.11 -15.71 -20.79
N SER A 231 19.98 -15.28 -21.36
CA SER A 231 19.28 -14.06 -21.01
C SER A 231 17.81 -14.15 -21.39
N GLY A 232 16.95 -13.52 -20.62
CA GLY A 232 15.54 -13.28 -20.94
C GLY A 232 15.28 -11.86 -21.46
N ARG A 233 16.33 -11.04 -21.59
CA ARG A 233 16.26 -9.62 -21.99
C ARG A 233 16.35 -9.49 -23.51
N ASP A 234 15.32 -9.95 -24.21
CA ASP A 234 15.15 -9.83 -25.65
C ASP A 234 14.50 -8.49 -26.07
N LEU A 235 14.24 -8.31 -27.37
CA LEU A 235 13.58 -7.13 -27.92
C LEU A 235 12.13 -7.01 -27.40
N ASP A 236 11.43 -8.13 -27.22
CA ASP A 236 10.07 -8.14 -26.69
C ASP A 236 10.03 -7.62 -25.25
N TYR A 237 11.01 -8.04 -24.43
CA TYR A 237 11.18 -7.49 -23.09
C TYR A 237 11.53 -6.00 -23.13
N PHE A 238 12.48 -5.60 -24.00
CA PHE A 238 12.91 -4.21 -24.07
C PHE A 238 11.75 -3.26 -24.38
N PHE A 239 10.88 -3.64 -25.31
CA PHE A 239 9.72 -2.85 -25.70
C PHE A 239 8.42 -3.15 -24.90
N GLY A 240 8.43 -4.08 -23.96
CA GLY A 240 7.26 -4.46 -23.17
C GLY A 240 6.14 -5.11 -23.98
N LEU A 241 6.44 -5.80 -25.09
CA LEU A 241 5.44 -6.37 -25.99
C LEU A 241 4.67 -7.52 -25.36
N SER A 242 5.26 -8.22 -24.40
CA SER A 242 4.60 -9.25 -23.58
C SER A 242 3.65 -8.71 -22.52
N GLY A 243 3.56 -7.37 -22.34
CA GLY A 243 2.73 -6.72 -21.32
C GLY A 243 3.33 -6.70 -19.92
N GLY A 244 4.57 -7.13 -19.75
CA GLY A 244 5.35 -6.98 -18.52
C GLY A 244 5.95 -5.57 -18.37
N VAL A 245 6.82 -5.41 -17.39
CA VAL A 245 7.64 -4.19 -17.25
C VAL A 245 8.66 -4.15 -18.37
N SER A 246 8.72 -3.02 -19.11
CA SER A 246 9.64 -2.88 -20.23
C SER A 246 11.05 -2.49 -19.81
N GLY A 247 12.03 -2.97 -20.58
CA GLY A 247 13.43 -2.57 -20.45
C GLY A 247 13.62 -1.06 -20.64
N ILE A 248 12.84 -0.42 -21.54
CA ILE A 248 12.89 1.02 -21.79
C ILE A 248 12.40 1.85 -20.59
N GLU A 249 11.34 1.42 -19.88
CA GLU A 249 10.89 2.10 -18.66
C GLU A 249 11.93 1.95 -17.55
N ARG A 250 12.51 0.76 -17.40
CA ARG A 250 13.59 0.54 -16.42
C ARG A 250 14.82 1.40 -16.73
N TRP A 251 15.22 1.49 -17.98
CA TRP A 251 16.33 2.33 -18.41
C TRP A 251 16.05 3.82 -18.16
N ARG A 252 14.81 4.29 -18.40
CA ARG A 252 14.39 5.66 -18.10
C ARG A 252 14.52 5.98 -16.62
N ARG A 253 14.10 5.04 -15.75
CA ARG A 253 14.19 5.22 -14.29
C ARG A 253 15.63 5.30 -13.81
N LYS A 254 16.50 4.42 -14.32
CA LYS A 254 17.94 4.41 -13.98
C LYS A 254 18.70 5.69 -14.33
N LYS A 255 18.22 6.47 -15.28
CA LYS A 255 18.82 7.77 -15.65
C LYS A 255 18.48 8.91 -14.69
N ARG A 256 17.58 8.68 -13.75
CA ARG A 256 17.18 9.71 -12.80
C ARG A 256 18.07 9.62 -11.56
N SER A 257 18.41 10.79 -11.00
CA SER A 257 19.11 10.80 -9.73
C SER A 257 18.33 10.09 -8.64
N SER A 258 18.98 9.33 -7.79
CA SER A 258 18.39 8.41 -6.82
C SER A 258 17.39 9.09 -5.89
N HIS A 259 17.63 10.35 -5.50
CA HIS A 259 16.76 11.12 -4.61
C HIS A 259 15.49 11.69 -5.30
N LEU A 260 15.42 11.65 -6.64
CA LEU A 260 14.26 12.13 -7.39
C LEU A 260 13.20 11.04 -7.63
N GLY A 261 13.58 9.77 -7.44
CA GLY A 261 12.70 8.63 -7.60
C GLY A 261 12.15 8.42 -9.01
N PRO A 262 11.18 7.51 -9.21
CA PRO A 262 10.72 7.10 -10.52
C PRO A 262 9.82 8.13 -11.23
N TYR A 263 9.19 9.04 -10.49
CA TYR A 263 8.25 10.02 -11.03
C TYR A 263 8.83 11.45 -10.98
N PRO A 264 8.56 12.30 -11.99
CA PRO A 264 9.14 13.65 -12.08
C PRO A 264 8.42 14.67 -11.16
N VAL A 265 8.40 14.41 -9.86
CA VAL A 265 7.75 15.26 -8.84
C VAL A 265 8.42 16.64 -8.74
N GLU A 266 9.73 16.71 -9.04
CA GLU A 266 10.51 17.96 -9.05
C GLU A 266 10.07 18.95 -10.14
N LYS A 267 9.39 18.47 -11.18
CA LYS A 267 8.88 19.31 -12.29
C LYS A 267 7.52 19.91 -12.02
N LEU A 268 6.89 19.57 -10.89
CA LEU A 268 5.59 20.12 -10.52
C LEU A 268 5.72 21.57 -10.04
N LYS A 269 4.68 22.37 -10.32
CA LYS A 269 4.60 23.74 -9.80
C LYS A 269 4.52 23.72 -8.29
N ARG A 270 5.53 24.31 -7.62
CA ARG A 270 5.56 24.51 -6.18
C ARG A 270 4.89 25.83 -5.81
N VAL A 271 4.22 25.82 -4.65
CA VAL A 271 3.52 27.00 -4.10
C VAL A 271 3.88 27.17 -2.62
N GLU A 272 3.74 28.40 -2.10
CA GLU A 272 4.11 28.68 -0.71
C GLU A 272 3.07 28.14 0.30
N LYS A 273 1.82 28.02 -0.12
CA LYS A 273 0.71 27.52 0.71
C LYS A 273 -0.09 26.50 -0.07
N PRO A 274 -0.72 25.53 0.61
CA PRO A 274 -1.66 24.59 -0.01
C PRO A 274 -2.74 25.28 -0.84
N THR A 275 -3.24 24.59 -1.86
CA THR A 275 -4.28 25.12 -2.78
C THR A 275 -5.68 25.18 -2.16
N THR A 276 -5.85 24.64 -0.96
CA THR A 276 -7.05 24.77 -0.12
C THR A 276 -6.77 25.75 1.02
N HIS A 277 -7.77 26.55 1.40
CA HIS A 277 -7.62 27.49 2.52
C HIS A 277 -7.49 26.74 3.85
N ILE A 278 -6.51 27.14 4.67
CA ILE A 278 -6.30 26.63 6.01
C ILE A 278 -6.13 27.83 6.95
N PHE A 279 -7.05 27.98 7.88
CA PHE A 279 -6.94 28.95 8.96
C PHE A 279 -6.28 28.24 10.15
N SER A 280 -4.95 28.15 10.15
CA SER A 280 -4.17 27.34 11.07
C SER A 280 -4.45 27.58 12.56
N ASP A 281 -4.82 28.82 12.90
CA ASP A 281 -5.24 29.25 14.23
C ASP A 281 -6.64 28.74 14.64
N GLU A 282 -7.45 28.30 13.67
CA GLU A 282 -8.78 27.73 13.89
C GLU A 282 -8.81 26.20 13.76
N VAL A 283 -7.73 25.56 13.25
CA VAL A 283 -7.66 24.09 13.15
C VAL A 283 -7.33 23.46 14.50
N PRO A 284 -8.25 22.73 15.13
CA PRO A 284 -7.98 22.12 16.42
C PRO A 284 -7.09 20.88 16.29
N ARG A 285 -6.22 20.64 17.25
CA ARG A 285 -5.62 19.32 17.45
C ARG A 285 -6.70 18.37 17.98
N VAL A 286 -6.89 17.25 17.30
CA VAL A 286 -7.92 16.27 17.65
C VAL A 286 -7.32 15.06 18.35
N PRO A 287 -8.02 14.38 19.28
CA PRO A 287 -7.51 13.15 19.86
C PRO A 287 -7.57 11.99 18.85
N SER A 288 -6.62 11.07 18.93
CA SER A 288 -6.62 9.85 18.10
C SER A 288 -7.92 9.05 18.23
N ARG A 289 -8.59 9.15 19.38
CA ARG A 289 -9.92 8.59 19.68
C ARG A 289 -11.01 9.05 18.69
N ALA A 290 -10.85 10.23 18.08
CA ALA A 290 -11.80 10.76 17.09
C ALA A 290 -11.72 10.06 15.74
N ASN A 291 -10.67 9.27 15.47
CA ASN A 291 -10.52 8.52 14.25
C ASN A 291 -11.67 7.52 14.07
N MET A 292 -12.20 7.43 12.84
CA MET A 292 -13.37 6.60 12.55
C MET A 292 -13.16 5.11 12.87
N TYR A 293 -11.95 4.59 12.75
CA TYR A 293 -11.63 3.20 13.10
C TYR A 293 -11.69 2.96 14.61
N MET A 294 -11.18 3.91 15.39
CA MET A 294 -11.26 3.87 16.84
C MET A 294 -12.72 3.99 17.29
N ARG A 295 -13.49 4.91 16.70
CA ARG A 295 -14.92 5.06 16.97
C ARG A 295 -15.70 3.79 16.64
N THR A 296 -15.33 3.11 15.54
CA THR A 296 -15.91 1.82 15.16
C THR A 296 -15.61 0.74 16.20
N ALA A 297 -14.34 0.58 16.58
CA ALA A 297 -13.90 -0.42 17.55
C ALA A 297 -14.54 -0.24 18.93
N LEU A 298 -14.83 1.01 19.30
CA LEU A 298 -15.46 1.37 20.57
C LEU A 298 -17.00 1.32 20.53
N GLY A 299 -17.60 1.13 19.35
CA GLY A 299 -19.04 1.00 19.18
C GLY A 299 -19.80 2.32 18.99
N ASP A 300 -19.11 3.45 18.81
CA ASP A 300 -19.74 4.78 18.66
C ASP A 300 -20.70 4.88 17.46
N ILE A 301 -20.55 4.02 16.46
CA ILE A 301 -21.35 4.01 15.22
C ILE A 301 -22.16 2.73 15.04
N GLY A 302 -22.47 2.05 16.13
CA GLY A 302 -23.39 0.90 16.19
C GLY A 302 -22.69 -0.44 16.43
N GLU A 303 -23.39 -1.29 17.18
CA GLU A 303 -22.88 -2.61 17.58
C GLU A 303 -22.59 -3.52 16.39
N LYS A 304 -23.45 -3.54 15.35
CA LYS A 304 -23.20 -4.30 14.13
C LYS A 304 -21.89 -3.88 13.47
N THR A 305 -21.64 -2.58 13.40
CA THR A 305 -20.40 -2.05 12.82
C THR A 305 -19.19 -2.42 13.67
N ARG A 306 -19.33 -2.40 15.00
CA ARG A 306 -18.29 -2.83 15.95
C ARG A 306 -17.95 -4.31 15.77
N MET A 307 -18.95 -5.18 15.70
CA MET A 307 -18.74 -6.62 15.49
C MET A 307 -18.06 -6.94 14.17
N GLU A 308 -18.42 -6.20 13.12
CA GLU A 308 -17.80 -6.37 11.79
C GLU A 308 -16.42 -5.72 11.71
N ALA A 309 -16.09 -4.77 12.61
CA ALA A 309 -14.80 -4.09 12.62
C ALA A 309 -13.63 -5.05 12.83
N ASP A 310 -13.82 -6.11 13.61
CA ASP A 310 -12.81 -7.15 13.83
C ASP A 310 -12.46 -7.90 12.52
N ARG A 311 -13.36 -7.90 11.55
CA ARG A 311 -13.21 -8.58 10.27
C ARG A 311 -12.86 -7.67 9.11
N TRP A 312 -13.23 -6.40 9.18
CA TRP A 312 -13.27 -5.51 8.00
C TRP A 312 -11.95 -5.40 7.22
N SER A 313 -10.79 -5.43 7.89
CA SER A 313 -9.45 -5.46 7.27
C SER A 313 -8.89 -6.87 7.09
N GLN A 314 -9.61 -7.89 7.53
CA GLN A 314 -9.14 -9.28 7.60
C GLN A 314 -10.14 -10.27 6.96
N LYS A 315 -11.08 -9.80 6.17
CA LYS A 315 -12.10 -10.66 5.55
C LYS A 315 -11.54 -11.62 4.49
N HIS A 316 -10.38 -11.30 3.90
CA HIS A 316 -9.76 -12.13 2.87
C HIS A 316 -8.48 -12.80 3.39
N PRO A 317 -8.16 -14.08 3.01
CA PRO A 317 -6.94 -14.76 3.44
C PRO A 317 -5.66 -13.95 3.20
N VAL A 318 -5.53 -13.28 2.07
CA VAL A 318 -4.41 -12.37 1.78
C VAL A 318 -4.28 -11.27 2.84
N SER A 319 -5.38 -10.68 3.28
CA SER A 319 -5.34 -9.68 4.37
C SER A 319 -4.91 -10.28 5.70
N GLN A 320 -5.29 -11.53 5.99
CA GLN A 320 -4.85 -12.25 7.19
C GLN A 320 -3.32 -12.40 7.20
N GLY A 321 -2.74 -12.77 6.06
CA GLY A 321 -1.29 -12.84 5.90
C GLY A 321 -0.61 -11.50 6.22
N ILE A 322 -1.09 -10.41 5.61
CA ILE A 322 -0.48 -9.08 5.70
C ILE A 322 -0.57 -8.47 7.11
N VAL A 323 -1.62 -8.76 7.85
CA VAL A 323 -1.81 -8.19 9.19
C VAL A 323 -0.79 -8.73 10.20
N ARG A 324 -0.33 -9.99 10.08
CA ARG A 324 0.63 -10.59 11.00
C ARG A 324 1.97 -9.83 11.07
N PRO A 325 2.72 -9.67 9.97
CA PRO A 325 3.98 -8.92 10.01
C PRO A 325 3.77 -7.44 10.38
N SER A 326 2.63 -6.84 10.02
CA SER A 326 2.32 -5.46 10.44
C SER A 326 2.31 -5.30 11.97
N TRP A 327 1.76 -6.27 12.70
CA TRP A 327 1.76 -6.25 14.16
C TRP A 327 3.12 -6.57 14.76
N ALA A 328 3.92 -7.44 14.13
CA ALA A 328 5.25 -7.80 14.60
C ALA A 328 6.22 -6.60 14.59
N ILE A 329 6.17 -5.78 13.55
CA ILE A 329 7.05 -4.60 13.45
C ILE A 329 6.50 -3.35 14.17
N LYS A 330 5.27 -3.37 14.67
CA LYS A 330 4.69 -2.23 15.38
C LYS A 330 5.51 -1.79 16.60
N PRO A 331 6.05 -2.66 17.45
CA PRO A 331 6.89 -2.26 18.59
C PRO A 331 8.14 -1.50 18.17
N LEU A 332 8.64 -1.70 16.94
CA LEU A 332 9.84 -1.05 16.41
C LEU A 332 9.61 0.42 16.00
N GLN A 333 8.39 0.92 16.12
CA GLN A 333 8.06 2.32 15.81
C GLN A 333 8.78 3.32 16.75
N ASP A 334 8.99 2.91 17.99
CA ASP A 334 9.71 3.64 19.02
C ASP A 334 11.05 2.94 19.35
N GLY A 335 12.01 3.65 19.91
CA GLY A 335 13.29 3.09 20.34
C GLY A 335 14.21 4.13 20.97
N THR A 336 15.29 3.67 21.55
CA THR A 336 16.31 4.50 22.16
C THR A 336 17.16 5.20 21.12
N VAL A 337 17.59 6.42 21.40
CA VAL A 337 18.52 7.20 20.60
C VAL A 337 19.95 6.91 21.08
N ALA A 338 20.90 6.70 20.18
CA ALA A 338 22.30 6.52 20.53
C ALA A 338 22.86 7.81 21.16
N GLU A 339 23.74 7.65 22.15
CA GLU A 339 24.36 8.78 22.87
C GLU A 339 25.36 9.54 21.99
N ASP A 340 26.09 8.81 21.13
CA ASP A 340 27.07 9.40 20.22
C ASP A 340 26.44 9.88 18.93
N ASN A 341 26.50 11.18 18.69
CA ASN A 341 26.15 11.80 17.42
C ASN A 341 27.37 11.68 16.48
N SER A 342 27.56 10.51 15.87
CA SER A 342 28.71 10.18 15.03
C SER A 342 28.70 10.88 13.66
N ILE A 343 27.62 11.56 13.33
CA ILE A 343 27.46 12.30 12.09
C ILE A 343 27.42 13.78 12.45
N SER A 344 28.40 14.52 11.97
CA SER A 344 28.33 15.98 11.97
C SER A 344 26.97 16.44 11.49
N ASN A 345 26.42 17.50 12.09
CA ASN A 345 25.17 18.14 11.68
C ASN A 345 25.22 18.49 10.19
N GLY A 346 25.06 17.47 9.32
CA GLY A 346 25.25 17.60 7.89
C GLY A 346 24.32 18.65 7.30
N ASN A 347 24.66 19.11 6.10
CA ASN A 347 23.83 20.03 5.33
C ASN A 347 22.39 19.50 5.25
N PRO A 348 21.36 20.25 5.68
CA PRO A 348 19.96 19.80 5.63
C PRO A 348 19.50 19.33 4.25
N GLU A 349 20.05 19.89 3.18
CA GLU A 349 19.74 19.48 1.81
C GLU A 349 20.34 18.11 1.47
N GLU A 350 21.57 17.85 1.87
CA GLU A 350 22.21 16.55 1.69
C GLU A 350 21.49 15.46 2.48
N ASN A 351 21.11 15.74 3.72
CA ASN A 351 20.31 14.82 4.55
C ASN A 351 18.96 14.52 3.90
N THR A 352 18.28 15.55 3.37
CA THR A 352 17.02 15.39 2.64
C THR A 352 17.18 14.48 1.43
N ASN A 353 18.19 14.73 0.60
CA ASN A 353 18.46 13.94 -0.60
C ASN A 353 18.85 12.50 -0.24
N ALA A 354 19.62 12.30 0.84
CA ALA A 354 19.99 10.98 1.30
C ALA A 354 18.78 10.17 1.82
N LEU A 355 17.92 10.76 2.64
CA LEU A 355 16.72 10.07 3.13
C LEU A 355 15.73 9.76 2.00
N LYS A 356 15.56 10.67 1.03
CA LYS A 356 14.74 10.39 -0.16
C LYS A 356 15.33 9.26 -0.98
N ALA A 357 16.63 9.27 -1.28
CA ALA A 357 17.32 8.20 -2.02
C ALA A 357 17.16 6.85 -1.32
N LEU A 358 17.39 6.77 -0.01
CA LEU A 358 17.22 5.56 0.77
C LEU A 358 15.76 5.08 0.75
N SER A 359 14.77 5.98 0.88
CA SER A 359 13.37 5.60 0.83
C SER A 359 12.98 4.97 -0.51
N TYR A 360 13.49 5.50 -1.63
CA TYR A 360 13.31 4.92 -2.97
C TYR A 360 14.06 3.61 -3.14
N TYR A 361 15.27 3.52 -2.62
CA TYR A 361 16.07 2.30 -2.62
C TYR A 361 15.36 1.16 -1.88
N MET A 362 14.66 1.48 -0.80
CA MET A 362 13.82 0.54 -0.06
C MET A 362 12.46 0.29 -0.71
N GLY A 363 12.10 0.97 -1.80
CA GLY A 363 10.91 0.72 -2.62
C GLY A 363 9.71 1.60 -2.35
N SER A 364 9.88 2.80 -1.78
CA SER A 364 8.79 3.78 -1.75
C SER A 364 8.42 4.22 -3.18
N SER A 365 7.14 4.50 -3.42
CA SER A 365 6.70 4.98 -4.72
C SER A 365 7.03 6.46 -4.92
N ILE A 366 6.77 7.29 -3.93
CA ILE A 366 7.09 8.72 -3.92
C ILE A 366 7.37 9.13 -2.47
N SER A 367 8.33 10.03 -2.26
CA SER A 367 8.67 10.58 -0.95
C SER A 367 8.83 12.10 -0.97
N GLY A 368 8.57 12.73 0.17
CA GLY A 368 8.73 14.17 0.36
C GLY A 368 8.88 14.53 1.83
N ILE A 369 9.40 15.71 2.09
CA ILE A 369 9.69 16.20 3.44
C ILE A 369 8.92 17.49 3.72
N CYS A 370 8.39 17.64 4.93
CA CYS A 370 7.80 18.89 5.39
C CYS A 370 8.20 19.21 6.84
N GLU A 371 8.06 20.47 7.22
CA GLU A 371 7.88 20.82 8.62
C GLU A 371 6.49 20.38 9.07
N ILE A 372 6.34 20.01 10.33
CA ILE A 372 5.08 19.49 10.87
C ILE A 372 4.31 20.65 11.49
N PRO A 373 3.20 21.10 10.90
CA PRO A 373 2.32 22.08 11.55
C PRO A 373 1.72 21.51 12.84
N ASP A 374 1.52 22.33 13.86
CA ASP A 374 1.00 21.91 15.17
C ASP A 374 -0.32 21.14 15.07
N TYR A 375 -1.24 21.58 14.23
CA TYR A 375 -2.52 20.92 14.02
C TYR A 375 -2.41 19.54 13.34
N CYS A 376 -1.25 19.17 12.84
CA CYS A 376 -1.00 17.82 12.31
C CYS A 376 -0.70 16.80 13.42
N TRP A 377 -0.42 17.24 14.64
CA TRP A 377 -0.26 16.36 15.78
C TRP A 377 -1.63 16.02 16.39
N TYR A 378 -1.85 14.76 16.75
CA TYR A 378 -2.97 14.42 17.62
C TYR A 378 -2.79 15.09 18.98
N SER A 379 -3.90 15.50 19.63
CA SER A 379 -3.83 16.03 20.99
C SER A 379 -3.61 14.94 22.03
N HIS A 380 -4.12 13.73 21.77
CA HIS A 380 -4.00 12.57 22.66
C HIS A 380 -3.83 11.29 21.82
N ASP A 381 -3.08 10.36 22.35
CA ASP A 381 -2.89 9.02 21.77
C ASP A 381 -4.15 8.13 21.95
N LYS A 382 -4.06 6.87 21.48
CA LYS A 382 -5.15 5.89 21.61
C LYS A 382 -5.50 5.54 23.06
N ARG A 383 -4.57 5.72 24.00
CA ARG A 383 -4.74 5.47 25.44
C ARG A 383 -5.20 6.70 26.20
N GLY A 384 -5.40 7.83 25.52
CA GLY A 384 -5.81 9.09 26.11
C GLY A 384 -4.67 9.89 26.78
N ARG A 385 -3.42 9.54 26.52
CA ARG A 385 -2.24 10.31 26.99
C ARG A 385 -2.05 11.49 26.07
N GLU A 386 -1.78 12.65 26.64
CA GLU A 386 -1.50 13.87 25.89
C GLU A 386 -0.23 13.72 25.05
N ILE A 387 -0.25 14.28 23.84
CA ILE A 387 0.88 14.31 22.92
C ILE A 387 1.30 15.76 22.76
N GLU A 388 2.49 16.11 23.22
CA GLU A 388 3.13 17.36 22.85
C GLU A 388 3.92 17.15 21.55
N PRO A 389 3.97 18.13 20.61
CA PRO A 389 4.83 18.07 19.45
C PRO A 389 6.32 17.91 19.86
N TYR A 390 6.98 16.86 19.36
CA TYR A 390 8.35 16.55 19.81
C TYR A 390 9.37 16.46 18.64
N HIS A 391 8.93 16.51 17.38
CA HIS A 391 9.80 16.56 16.22
C HIS A 391 9.41 17.69 15.28
N LYS A 392 10.39 18.26 14.60
CA LYS A 392 10.19 19.37 13.67
C LYS A 392 9.82 18.91 12.26
N TYR A 393 10.44 17.83 11.78
CA TYR A 393 10.34 17.39 10.37
C TYR A 393 9.67 16.05 10.24
N ALA A 394 9.00 15.88 9.08
CA ALA A 394 8.45 14.62 8.66
C ALA A 394 8.92 14.23 7.25
N LEU A 395 9.43 13.00 7.11
CA LEU A 395 9.50 12.30 5.82
C LEU A 395 8.19 11.57 5.60
N VAL A 396 7.52 11.87 4.51
CA VAL A 396 6.25 11.25 4.11
C VAL A 396 6.51 10.37 2.91
N VAL A 397 6.13 9.09 3.00
CA VAL A 397 6.23 8.14 1.88
C VAL A 397 4.84 7.75 1.38
N LEU A 398 4.70 7.69 0.06
CA LEU A 398 3.53 7.14 -0.62
C LEU A 398 3.87 5.76 -1.15
N ILE A 399 2.99 4.79 -0.89
CA ILE A 399 3.12 3.42 -1.37
C ILE A 399 1.92 3.08 -2.24
N ASP A 400 2.16 2.66 -3.48
CA ASP A 400 1.12 2.20 -4.40
C ASP A 400 0.37 0.99 -3.84
N GLN A 401 -0.94 0.94 -4.04
CA GLN A 401 -1.81 -0.14 -3.55
C GLN A 401 -1.80 -1.40 -4.46
N GLY A 402 -0.94 -1.44 -5.47
CA GLY A 402 -0.86 -2.54 -6.44
C GLY A 402 -1.79 -2.33 -7.63
N TYR A 403 -1.25 -1.69 -8.68
CA TYR A 403 -2.02 -1.28 -9.86
C TYR A 403 -2.70 -2.44 -10.58
N GLU A 404 -2.01 -3.56 -10.77
CA GLU A 404 -2.55 -4.71 -11.49
C GLU A 404 -3.77 -5.32 -10.78
N THR A 405 -3.66 -5.56 -9.47
CA THR A 405 -4.78 -6.02 -8.62
C THR A 405 -5.90 -4.98 -8.58
N PHE A 406 -5.56 -3.70 -8.55
CA PHE A 406 -6.52 -2.61 -8.59
C PHE A 406 -7.35 -2.62 -9.89
N LEU A 407 -6.79 -3.01 -11.03
CA LEU A 407 -7.54 -3.17 -12.28
C LEU A 407 -8.56 -4.31 -12.20
N GLY A 408 -8.24 -5.44 -11.55
CA GLY A 408 -9.15 -6.57 -11.37
C GLY A 408 -10.25 -6.35 -10.33
N ALA A 409 -10.01 -5.46 -9.34
CA ALA A 409 -10.93 -5.23 -8.24
C ALA A 409 -12.14 -4.36 -8.64
N THR A 410 -13.30 -4.59 -8.02
CA THR A 410 -14.47 -3.68 -8.15
C THR A 410 -14.32 -2.42 -7.31
N GLY A 411 -13.42 -2.44 -6.32
CA GLY A 411 -13.23 -1.40 -5.33
C GLY A 411 -14.06 -1.59 -4.06
N ASN A 412 -15.06 -2.46 -4.06
CA ASN A 412 -15.88 -2.81 -2.89
C ASN A 412 -16.02 -4.33 -2.69
N ASP A 413 -15.10 -5.10 -3.23
CA ASP A 413 -14.95 -6.54 -3.09
C ASP A 413 -13.95 -6.93 -1.99
N TRP A 414 -13.77 -8.24 -1.77
CA TRP A 414 -12.95 -8.79 -0.69
C TRP A 414 -11.49 -8.32 -0.73
N ILE A 415 -10.92 -8.17 -1.92
CA ILE A 415 -9.52 -7.79 -2.11
C ILE A 415 -9.22 -6.33 -1.75
N SER A 416 -10.24 -5.46 -1.68
CA SER A 416 -10.05 -4.02 -1.41
C SER A 416 -9.42 -3.74 -0.04
N GLY A 417 -9.63 -4.63 0.94
CA GLY A 417 -8.93 -4.57 2.23
C GLY A 417 -7.45 -4.86 2.09
N SER A 418 -7.11 -5.94 1.38
CA SER A 418 -5.72 -6.37 1.14
C SER A 418 -4.91 -5.30 0.43
N GLN A 419 -5.49 -4.61 -0.56
CA GLN A 419 -4.83 -3.50 -1.27
C GLN A 419 -4.39 -2.37 -0.33
N SER A 420 -5.24 -2.04 0.65
CA SER A 420 -4.88 -1.04 1.65
C SER A 420 -3.82 -1.56 2.63
N MET A 421 -3.98 -2.80 3.12
CA MET A 421 -3.07 -3.40 4.11
C MET A 421 -1.67 -3.60 3.54
N ARG A 422 -1.55 -4.07 2.28
CA ARG A 422 -0.26 -4.18 1.58
C ARG A 422 0.54 -2.88 1.63
N ALA A 423 -0.08 -1.79 1.20
CA ALA A 423 0.60 -0.51 1.14
C ALA A 423 0.93 0.06 2.54
N TYR A 424 0.10 -0.23 3.55
CA TYR A 424 0.40 0.14 4.94
C TYR A 424 1.57 -0.65 5.51
N LEU A 425 1.60 -1.98 5.32
CA LEU A 425 2.71 -2.82 5.78
C LEU A 425 4.01 -2.35 5.16
N ARG A 426 4.04 -2.24 3.83
CA ARG A 426 5.25 -1.83 3.12
C ARG A 426 5.76 -0.46 3.56
N GLY A 427 4.84 0.50 3.72
CA GLY A 427 5.20 1.83 4.23
C GLY A 427 5.72 1.78 5.67
N ALA A 428 5.10 0.98 6.55
CA ALA A 428 5.52 0.83 7.95
C ALA A 428 6.92 0.22 8.06
N GLU A 429 7.25 -0.77 7.24
CA GLU A 429 8.59 -1.39 7.17
C GLU A 429 9.64 -0.36 6.76
N ILE A 430 9.41 0.36 5.64
CA ILE A 430 10.35 1.36 5.14
C ILE A 430 10.64 2.44 6.19
N VAL A 431 9.59 3.09 6.71
CA VAL A 431 9.80 4.18 7.69
C VAL A 431 10.25 3.65 9.05
N GLY A 432 9.95 2.39 9.39
CA GLY A 432 10.41 1.72 10.61
C GLY A 432 11.92 1.50 10.61
N VAL A 433 12.44 0.90 9.54
CA VAL A 433 13.89 0.70 9.34
C VAL A 433 14.62 2.05 9.33
N MET A 434 14.11 3.04 8.58
CA MET A 434 14.73 4.35 8.51
C MET A 434 14.71 5.08 9.85
N ALA A 435 13.62 4.99 10.63
CA ALA A 435 13.55 5.60 11.96
C ALA A 435 14.57 4.98 12.93
N GLU A 436 14.69 3.65 12.92
CA GLU A 436 15.70 2.96 13.75
C GLU A 436 17.12 3.35 13.34
N MET A 437 17.41 3.39 12.04
CA MET A 437 18.71 3.85 11.54
C MET A 437 19.02 5.26 12.03
N ILE A 438 18.07 6.21 11.92
CA ILE A 438 18.25 7.59 12.37
C ILE A 438 18.51 7.66 13.88
N ARG A 439 17.79 6.85 14.69
CA ARG A 439 18.04 6.77 16.14
C ARG A 439 19.46 6.29 16.46
N GLN A 440 19.97 5.33 15.71
CA GLN A 440 21.34 4.85 15.87
C GLN A 440 22.39 5.84 15.36
N MET A 441 22.00 6.81 14.55
CA MET A 441 22.80 7.94 14.14
C MET A 441 22.80 9.09 15.19
N GLY A 442 22.10 8.94 16.31
CA GLY A 442 22.03 9.92 17.40
C GLY A 442 20.94 11.00 17.25
N PHE A 443 20.00 10.85 16.31
CA PHE A 443 18.86 11.75 16.19
C PHE A 443 17.57 11.07 16.68
N SER A 444 16.69 11.83 17.34
CA SER A 444 15.38 11.33 17.68
C SER A 444 14.54 11.08 16.41
N ALA A 445 13.89 9.93 16.34
CA ALA A 445 13.03 9.57 15.22
C ALA A 445 11.96 8.56 15.63
N ARG A 446 10.76 8.72 15.07
CA ARG A 446 9.63 7.81 15.26
C ARG A 446 8.95 7.52 13.93
N SER A 447 8.59 6.26 13.71
CA SER A 447 7.75 5.88 12.58
C SER A 447 6.27 5.89 12.96
N HIS A 448 5.42 6.24 12.00
CA HIS A 448 3.96 6.35 12.14
C HIS A 448 3.29 5.55 11.03
N SER A 449 2.42 4.63 11.42
CA SER A 449 1.68 3.76 10.50
C SER A 449 0.17 3.79 10.80
N ASN A 450 -0.61 3.02 10.04
CA ASN A 450 -2.04 2.82 10.31
C ASN A 450 -2.32 2.14 11.66
N LEU A 451 -1.37 1.38 12.20
CA LEU A 451 -1.53 0.70 13.49
C LEU A 451 -1.32 1.65 14.66
N ASP A 452 -0.38 2.58 14.53
CA ASP A 452 -0.14 3.61 15.53
C ASP A 452 0.48 4.86 14.90
N SER A 453 -0.06 6.03 15.25
CA SER A 453 0.41 7.32 14.77
C SER A 453 0.11 8.42 15.77
N HIS A 454 1.04 9.34 15.93
CA HIS A 454 0.86 10.59 16.68
C HIS A 454 0.55 11.77 15.76
N VAL A 455 0.59 11.57 14.44
CA VAL A 455 0.39 12.64 13.45
C VAL A 455 -0.72 12.28 12.44
N LEU A 456 -1.34 13.30 11.86
CA LEU A 456 -2.31 13.20 10.76
C LEU A 456 -1.56 13.12 9.43
N HIS A 457 -1.72 12.02 8.70
CA HIS A 457 -0.95 11.77 7.47
C HIS A 457 -1.38 12.65 6.28
N VAL A 458 -2.68 12.85 6.05
CA VAL A 458 -3.17 13.55 4.85
C VAL A 458 -2.69 15.00 4.76
N PRO A 459 -2.76 15.83 5.81
CA PRO A 459 -2.20 17.17 5.73
C PRO A 459 -0.68 17.15 5.52
N LEU A 460 0.06 16.19 6.09
CA LEU A 460 1.50 16.05 5.85
C LEU A 460 1.81 15.70 4.38
N VAL A 461 0.99 14.88 3.69
CA VAL A 461 1.11 14.64 2.24
C VAL A 461 1.02 15.95 1.45
N ILE A 462 0.11 16.84 1.85
CA ILE A 462 -0.09 18.14 1.20
C ILE A 462 1.11 19.07 1.46
N HIS A 463 1.55 19.18 2.71
CA HIS A 463 2.69 20.02 3.08
C HIS A 463 4.02 19.52 2.51
N ALA A 464 4.22 18.20 2.41
CA ALA A 464 5.38 17.60 1.75
C ALA A 464 5.35 17.71 0.21
N GLY A 465 4.34 18.37 -0.35
CA GLY A 465 4.21 18.57 -1.80
C GLY A 465 4.01 17.27 -2.59
N LEU A 466 3.33 16.30 -2.00
CA LEU A 466 3.07 15.00 -2.62
C LEU A 466 1.66 14.89 -3.20
N GLY A 467 0.79 15.86 -2.93
CA GLY A 467 -0.57 15.87 -3.45
C GLY A 467 -1.36 17.11 -3.04
N GLU A 468 -2.55 17.22 -3.59
CA GLU A 468 -3.57 18.21 -3.22
C GLU A 468 -4.81 17.52 -2.66
N GLN A 469 -5.59 18.23 -1.84
CA GLN A 469 -6.81 17.70 -1.27
C GLN A 469 -7.84 17.33 -2.33
N SER A 470 -8.45 16.16 -2.22
CA SER A 470 -9.44 15.62 -3.15
C SER A 470 -10.88 15.94 -2.76
N ARG A 471 -11.85 15.69 -3.68
CA ARG A 471 -13.28 15.74 -3.39
C ARG A 471 -13.73 14.73 -2.32
N ILE A 472 -12.94 13.72 -2.02
CA ILE A 472 -13.24 12.78 -0.92
C ILE A 472 -13.12 13.48 0.45
N GLY A 473 -12.40 14.62 0.52
CA GLY A 473 -12.25 15.44 1.73
C GLY A 473 -11.23 14.91 2.74
N GLU A 474 -11.08 13.61 2.84
CA GLU A 474 -10.16 12.93 3.77
C GLU A 474 -9.02 12.21 3.03
N SER A 475 -8.68 12.64 1.84
CA SER A 475 -7.63 12.05 1.00
C SER A 475 -6.99 13.09 0.09
N ALA A 476 -5.74 12.89 -0.24
CA ALA A 476 -5.03 13.68 -1.24
C ALA A 476 -4.97 12.94 -2.59
N ILE A 477 -4.76 13.70 -3.67
CA ILE A 477 -4.48 13.18 -5.01
C ILE A 477 -3.05 13.54 -5.38
N ASN A 478 -2.28 12.53 -5.79
CA ASN A 478 -0.96 12.69 -6.41
C ASN A 478 -1.12 12.70 -7.93
N PRO A 479 -0.36 13.51 -8.70
CA PRO A 479 -0.51 13.59 -10.16
C PRO A 479 -0.13 12.30 -10.91
N PHE A 480 0.65 11.40 -10.31
CA PHE A 480 1.15 10.17 -10.93
C PHE A 480 0.45 8.90 -10.42
N LEU A 481 0.12 8.86 -9.12
CA LEU A 481 -0.56 7.73 -8.48
C LEU A 481 -2.08 7.94 -8.36
N GLY A 482 -2.57 9.17 -8.60
CA GLY A 482 -3.94 9.51 -8.27
C GLY A 482 -4.20 9.39 -6.77
N MET A 483 -5.24 8.67 -6.37
CA MET A 483 -5.55 8.32 -4.98
C MET A 483 -5.14 6.89 -4.61
N ARG A 484 -4.47 6.15 -5.52
CA ARG A 484 -4.11 4.73 -5.38
C ARG A 484 -2.88 4.53 -4.50
N PHE A 485 -2.79 5.20 -3.37
CA PHE A 485 -1.68 5.06 -2.43
C PHE A 485 -2.14 5.02 -0.98
N LYS A 486 -1.26 4.55 -0.13
CA LYS A 486 -1.30 4.75 1.33
C LYS A 486 -0.02 5.43 1.76
N THR A 487 -0.05 5.98 2.97
CA THR A 487 1.06 6.75 3.52
C THR A 487 1.59 6.12 4.78
N ALA A 488 2.91 6.20 4.95
CA ALA A 488 3.57 6.09 6.23
C ALA A 488 4.44 7.33 6.44
N VAL A 489 4.69 7.67 7.68
CA VAL A 489 5.40 8.89 8.04
C VAL A 489 6.52 8.55 9.03
N LEU A 490 7.67 9.16 8.84
CA LEU A 490 8.75 9.21 9.81
C LEU A 490 8.88 10.64 10.29
N THR A 491 8.82 10.86 11.61
CA THR A 491 9.11 12.18 12.20
C THR A 491 10.47 12.17 12.88
N THR A 492 11.19 13.29 12.82
CA THR A 492 12.56 13.40 13.36
C THR A 492 12.95 14.85 13.68
N ASP A 493 13.94 15.00 14.55
CA ASP A 493 14.65 16.26 14.81
C ASP A 493 15.91 16.41 13.96
N MET A 494 16.28 15.38 13.17
CA MET A 494 17.39 15.47 12.20
C MET A 494 17.18 16.68 11.29
N PRO A 495 18.20 17.56 11.10
CA PRO A 495 18.05 18.74 10.24
C PRO A 495 17.75 18.36 8.79
N LEU A 496 16.59 18.81 8.27
CA LEU A 496 16.13 18.53 6.92
C LEU A 496 15.68 19.80 6.21
N LYS A 497 15.79 19.82 4.88
CA LYS A 497 15.25 20.87 4.01
C LYS A 497 13.84 20.45 3.55
N PRO A 498 12.77 21.15 3.95
CA PRO A 498 11.42 20.79 3.58
C PRO A 498 11.12 21.09 2.10
N ASP A 499 10.28 20.26 1.51
CA ASP A 499 9.64 20.52 0.23
C ASP A 499 8.52 21.54 0.39
N LYS A 500 8.08 22.15 -0.73
CA LYS A 500 6.91 23.04 -0.76
C LYS A 500 5.69 22.31 -1.30
N PRO A 501 4.47 22.70 -0.89
CA PRO A 501 3.24 22.21 -1.49
C PRO A 501 3.22 22.38 -3.01
N ILE A 502 2.38 21.58 -3.68
CA ILE A 502 2.23 21.62 -5.15
C ILE A 502 0.86 22.16 -5.56
N ASP A 503 0.83 22.67 -6.78
CA ASP A 503 -0.39 23.03 -7.49
C ASP A 503 -0.36 22.39 -8.88
N PHE A 504 -1.19 21.36 -9.09
CA PHE A 504 -1.43 20.80 -10.42
C PHE A 504 -2.93 20.85 -10.79
N GLY A 505 -3.69 21.75 -10.12
CA GLY A 505 -5.05 22.10 -10.44
C GLY A 505 -6.10 21.04 -10.07
N VAL A 506 -5.91 20.30 -8.99
CA VAL A 506 -6.89 19.32 -8.49
C VAL A 506 -8.19 19.98 -8.08
N GLN A 507 -8.13 21.19 -7.53
CA GLN A 507 -9.34 21.89 -7.09
C GLN A 507 -10.32 22.09 -8.26
N THR A 508 -9.83 22.57 -9.40
CA THR A 508 -10.62 22.70 -10.64
C THR A 508 -11.03 21.33 -11.19
N PHE A 509 -10.11 20.36 -11.18
CA PHE A 509 -10.41 19.02 -11.65
C PHE A 509 -11.57 18.39 -10.85
N CYS A 510 -11.48 18.37 -9.53
CA CYS A 510 -12.46 17.75 -8.64
C CYS A 510 -13.82 18.48 -8.68
N SER A 511 -13.84 19.82 -8.85
CA SER A 511 -15.10 20.56 -8.99
C SER A 511 -15.90 20.16 -10.23
N LYS A 512 -15.22 19.80 -11.34
CA LYS A 512 -15.85 19.42 -12.62
C LYS A 512 -16.07 17.91 -12.78
N CYS A 513 -15.22 17.05 -12.19
CA CYS A 513 -15.25 15.61 -12.42
C CYS A 513 -16.40 14.89 -11.70
N GLN A 514 -16.50 15.02 -10.38
CA GLN A 514 -17.54 14.43 -9.51
C GLN A 514 -17.76 12.91 -9.66
N LYS A 515 -16.92 12.18 -10.39
CA LYS A 515 -17.10 10.73 -10.65
C LYS A 515 -17.08 9.90 -9.37
N CYS A 516 -16.21 10.23 -8.41
CA CYS A 516 -16.15 9.55 -7.11
C CYS A 516 -17.45 9.71 -6.30
N ALA A 517 -18.10 10.87 -6.34
CA ALA A 517 -19.39 11.09 -5.70
C ALA A 517 -20.51 10.31 -6.40
N ARG A 518 -20.52 10.32 -7.75
CA ARG A 518 -21.49 9.59 -8.58
C ARG A 518 -21.44 8.08 -8.35
N GLU A 519 -20.24 7.52 -8.19
CA GLU A 519 -20.00 6.10 -8.05
C GLU A 519 -19.89 5.62 -6.59
N CYS A 520 -20.06 6.51 -5.61
CA CYS A 520 -20.02 6.13 -4.21
C CYS A 520 -21.22 5.23 -3.86
N PRO A 521 -20.99 3.97 -3.44
CA PRO A 521 -22.08 3.01 -3.22
C PRO A 521 -22.99 3.39 -2.05
N CYS A 522 -22.50 4.21 -1.11
CA CYS A 522 -23.26 4.66 0.05
C CYS A 522 -23.57 6.18 0.02
N ASN A 523 -23.29 6.89 -1.06
CA ASN A 523 -23.50 8.34 -1.20
C ASN A 523 -22.85 9.17 -0.08
N ALA A 524 -21.65 8.83 0.33
CA ALA A 524 -20.92 9.51 1.39
C ALA A 524 -20.08 10.70 0.91
N ILE A 525 -19.98 10.94 -0.39
CA ILE A 525 -19.18 12.01 -0.99
C ILE A 525 -20.10 13.08 -1.55
N PRO A 526 -19.92 14.37 -1.16
CA PRO A 526 -20.82 15.44 -1.58
C PRO A 526 -20.64 15.81 -3.07
N TYR A 527 -21.71 16.29 -3.70
CA TYR A 527 -21.70 16.89 -5.03
C TYR A 527 -21.50 18.41 -4.98
N GLY A 528 -21.82 19.03 -3.86
CA GLY A 528 -21.82 20.49 -3.70
C GLY A 528 -20.42 21.11 -3.63
N GLU A 529 -20.40 22.35 -3.21
CA GLU A 529 -19.19 23.16 -3.07
C GLU A 529 -18.42 22.80 -1.79
N LYS A 530 -17.22 23.33 -1.68
CA LYS A 530 -16.41 23.22 -0.47
C LYS A 530 -16.95 24.13 0.62
N VAL A 531 -16.72 23.72 1.84
CA VAL A 531 -17.04 24.47 3.07
C VAL A 531 -15.82 24.52 3.97
N ILE A 532 -15.79 25.49 4.90
CA ILE A 532 -14.84 25.50 6.00
C ILE A 532 -15.35 24.54 7.09
N PHE A 533 -14.54 23.55 7.41
CA PHE A 533 -14.82 22.60 8.47
C PHE A 533 -13.55 22.39 9.30
N ASN A 534 -13.63 22.53 10.61
CA ASN A 534 -12.47 22.49 11.51
C ASN A 534 -11.33 23.43 11.04
N GLY A 535 -11.64 24.63 10.60
CA GLY A 535 -10.67 25.66 10.19
C GLY A 535 -10.03 25.45 8.83
N TYR A 536 -10.43 24.45 8.03
CA TYR A 536 -9.90 24.24 6.68
C TYR A 536 -11.01 24.00 5.64
N GLU A 537 -10.71 24.44 4.43
CA GLU A 537 -11.60 24.28 3.28
C GLU A 537 -11.61 22.84 2.77
N THR A 538 -12.79 22.22 2.68
CA THR A 538 -12.92 20.82 2.23
C THR A 538 -14.28 20.55 1.58
N TRP A 539 -14.34 19.53 0.72
CA TRP A 539 -15.59 18.83 0.42
C TRP A 539 -15.89 17.88 1.58
N LYS A 540 -16.82 18.22 2.45
CA LYS A 540 -17.06 17.48 3.69
C LYS A 540 -17.82 16.17 3.43
N PRO A 541 -17.17 15.00 3.51
CA PRO A 541 -17.84 13.71 3.33
C PRO A 541 -18.59 13.30 4.60
N ASP A 542 -19.54 12.37 4.44
CA ASP A 542 -20.12 11.63 5.56
C ASP A 542 -19.24 10.41 5.91
N SER A 543 -18.22 10.64 6.73
CA SER A 543 -17.24 9.62 7.11
C SER A 543 -17.85 8.46 7.91
N GLU A 544 -18.87 8.71 8.70
CA GLU A 544 -19.58 7.67 9.46
C GLU A 544 -20.32 6.73 8.50
N ARG A 545 -21.05 7.29 7.55
CA ARG A 545 -21.75 6.52 6.53
C ARG A 545 -20.80 5.67 5.70
N CYS A 546 -19.68 6.25 5.29
CA CYS A 546 -18.62 5.55 4.58
C CYS A 546 -18.08 4.38 5.41
N THR A 547 -17.80 4.61 6.69
CA THR A 547 -17.22 3.60 7.59
C THR A 547 -18.21 2.46 7.88
N ILE A 548 -19.48 2.77 8.12
CA ILE A 548 -20.53 1.75 8.30
C ILE A 548 -20.60 0.86 7.04
N TYR A 549 -20.65 1.45 5.84
CA TYR A 549 -20.66 0.68 4.60
C TYR A 549 -19.41 -0.20 4.45
N ARG A 550 -18.23 0.36 4.70
CA ARG A 550 -16.96 -0.38 4.61
C ARG A 550 -16.91 -1.57 5.56
N ALA A 551 -17.40 -1.43 6.77
CA ALA A 551 -17.41 -2.50 7.77
C ALA A 551 -18.46 -3.58 7.46
N THR A 552 -19.68 -3.17 7.03
CA THR A 552 -20.83 -4.07 6.92
C THR A 552 -21.16 -4.51 5.50
N ASN A 553 -20.39 -4.09 4.50
CA ASN A 553 -20.60 -4.46 3.10
C ASN A 553 -20.45 -5.98 2.89
N LEU A 554 -21.47 -6.61 2.39
CA LEU A 554 -21.51 -8.08 2.15
C LEU A 554 -20.57 -8.52 1.03
N LYS A 555 -20.22 -7.62 0.08
CA LYS A 555 -19.35 -7.92 -1.06
C LYS A 555 -17.88 -7.75 -0.80
N GLY A 556 -17.49 -7.22 0.36
CA GLY A 556 -16.10 -6.95 0.63
C GLY A 556 -15.87 -6.16 1.90
N SER A 557 -14.70 -5.57 2.01
CA SER A 557 -14.28 -4.76 3.14
C SER A 557 -13.40 -3.61 2.69
N ALA A 558 -13.28 -2.60 3.54
CA ALA A 558 -12.42 -1.45 3.28
C ALA A 558 -12.62 -0.83 1.87
N CYS A 559 -13.88 -0.58 1.49
CA CYS A 559 -14.25 -0.07 0.17
C CYS A 559 -13.34 1.08 -0.30
N GLY A 560 -12.78 0.93 -1.49
CA GLY A 560 -11.97 1.90 -2.23
C GLY A 560 -12.60 2.28 -3.57
N ARG A 561 -13.94 2.18 -3.73
CA ARG A 561 -14.63 2.48 -5.00
C ARG A 561 -14.32 3.86 -5.54
N CYS A 562 -14.29 4.87 -4.68
CA CYS A 562 -13.94 6.24 -5.05
C CYS A 562 -12.51 6.37 -5.62
N VAL A 563 -11.57 5.58 -5.10
CA VAL A 563 -10.18 5.49 -5.59
C VAL A 563 -10.15 4.80 -6.96
N LYS A 564 -10.89 3.67 -7.08
CA LYS A 564 -10.98 2.86 -8.30
C LYS A 564 -11.53 3.63 -9.50
N VAL A 565 -12.52 4.47 -9.30
CA VAL A 565 -13.18 5.21 -10.39
C VAL A 565 -12.54 6.56 -10.69
N CYS A 566 -11.54 6.98 -9.92
CA CYS A 566 -10.89 8.27 -10.14
C CYS A 566 -10.09 8.26 -11.46
N PRO A 567 -10.38 9.18 -12.40
CA PRO A 567 -9.65 9.25 -13.67
C PRO A 567 -8.15 9.50 -13.53
N LEU A 568 -7.70 10.01 -12.37
CA LEU A 568 -6.28 10.25 -12.07
C LEU A 568 -5.59 9.01 -11.49
N SER A 569 -6.32 7.96 -11.08
CA SER A 569 -5.73 6.72 -10.55
C SER A 569 -5.32 5.77 -11.70
N LYS A 570 -4.49 6.24 -12.62
CA LYS A 570 -4.05 5.54 -13.83
C LYS A 570 -2.55 5.24 -13.81
N ASP A 571 -2.10 4.38 -14.70
CA ASP A 571 -0.67 4.17 -14.95
C ASP A 571 -0.16 5.23 -15.93
N THR A 572 0.76 6.07 -15.46
CA THR A 572 1.38 7.17 -16.22
C THR A 572 2.82 6.86 -16.65
N THR A 573 3.29 5.62 -16.42
CA THR A 573 4.61 5.15 -16.87
C THR A 573 4.62 4.88 -18.37
N LEU A 574 5.79 4.65 -18.96
CA LEU A 574 5.89 4.26 -20.40
C LEU A 574 5.18 2.94 -20.70
N ASP A 575 5.01 2.09 -19.70
CA ASP A 575 4.28 0.81 -19.82
C ASP A 575 2.76 0.99 -19.81
N GLY A 576 2.27 2.17 -19.39
CA GLY A 576 0.86 2.52 -19.39
C GLY A 576 0.33 2.95 -20.77
N PRO A 577 -1.00 3.02 -20.95
CA PRO A 577 -1.61 3.54 -22.18
C PRO A 577 -1.18 4.97 -22.49
N ILE A 578 -0.92 5.27 -23.76
CA ILE A 578 -0.50 6.60 -24.23
C ILE A 578 -1.51 7.69 -23.79
N LEU A 579 -2.81 7.39 -23.83
CA LEU A 579 -3.84 8.32 -23.36
C LEU A 579 -3.66 8.73 -21.90
N HIS A 580 -3.19 7.83 -21.03
CA HIS A 580 -2.92 8.17 -19.63
C HIS A 580 -1.69 9.08 -19.50
N GLN A 581 -0.65 8.83 -20.29
CA GLN A 581 0.57 9.64 -20.31
C GLN A 581 0.26 11.07 -20.82
N VAL A 582 -0.45 11.18 -21.95
CA VAL A 582 -0.86 12.46 -22.53
C VAL A 582 -1.82 13.19 -21.59
N GLY A 583 -2.81 12.48 -21.03
CA GLY A 583 -3.76 13.05 -20.07
C GLY A 583 -3.08 13.58 -18.80
N SER A 584 -2.09 12.86 -18.26
CA SER A 584 -1.28 13.29 -17.12
C SER A 584 -0.45 14.53 -17.50
N TRP A 585 0.23 14.51 -18.64
CA TRP A 585 1.04 15.63 -19.12
C TRP A 585 0.19 16.91 -19.32
N LEU A 586 -0.96 16.80 -19.99
CA LEU A 586 -1.90 17.92 -20.15
C LEU A 586 -2.42 18.41 -18.81
N GLY A 587 -2.77 17.47 -17.92
CA GLY A 587 -3.25 17.79 -16.57
C GLY A 587 -2.26 18.58 -15.72
N ILE A 588 -0.96 18.39 -15.93
CA ILE A 588 0.12 19.09 -15.22
C ILE A 588 0.49 20.40 -15.92
N ASN A 589 0.67 20.39 -17.25
CA ASN A 589 1.27 21.50 -17.99
C ASN A 589 0.25 22.47 -18.60
N ALA A 590 -1.01 22.05 -18.78
CA ALA A 590 -2.08 22.86 -19.35
C ALA A 590 -3.26 23.04 -18.38
N MET A 591 -2.98 23.42 -17.14
CA MET A 591 -3.98 23.52 -16.06
C MET A 591 -5.15 24.46 -16.39
N TRP A 592 -4.91 25.52 -17.16
CA TRP A 592 -5.92 26.48 -17.58
C TRP A 592 -7.00 25.88 -18.49
N LEU A 593 -6.71 24.77 -19.18
CA LEU A 593 -7.67 24.04 -20.02
C LEU A 593 -8.58 23.09 -19.22
N LYS A 594 -8.32 22.83 -17.95
CA LYS A 594 -9.09 21.88 -17.15
C LYS A 594 -10.60 22.12 -17.13
N PRO A 595 -11.12 23.35 -17.07
CA PRO A 595 -12.56 23.57 -17.10
C PRO A 595 -13.27 22.94 -18.32
N VAL A 596 -12.58 22.86 -19.45
CA VAL A 596 -13.09 22.26 -20.70
C VAL A 596 -12.68 20.80 -20.84
N LEU A 597 -11.41 20.49 -20.56
CA LEU A 597 -10.87 19.14 -20.77
C LEU A 597 -11.39 18.11 -19.78
N VAL A 598 -11.67 18.50 -18.53
CA VAL A 598 -12.11 17.53 -17.51
C VAL A 598 -13.46 16.90 -17.82
N PRO A 599 -14.52 17.62 -18.22
CA PRO A 599 -15.77 17.00 -18.64
C PRO A 599 -15.59 16.02 -19.80
N ILE A 600 -14.76 16.36 -20.79
CA ILE A 600 -14.45 15.51 -21.94
C ILE A 600 -13.68 14.26 -21.49
N ALA A 601 -12.66 14.43 -20.65
CA ALA A 601 -11.88 13.32 -20.14
C ALA A 601 -12.73 12.36 -19.27
N VAL A 602 -13.65 12.87 -18.47
CA VAL A 602 -14.57 12.05 -17.67
C VAL A 602 -15.55 11.29 -18.56
N TRP A 603 -16.10 11.93 -19.58
CA TRP A 603 -16.96 11.27 -20.56
C TRP A 603 -16.20 10.14 -21.29
N LEU A 604 -14.98 10.40 -21.74
CA LEU A 604 -14.13 9.41 -22.39
C LEU A 604 -13.78 8.24 -21.44
N ASP A 605 -13.47 8.56 -20.19
CA ASP A 605 -13.19 7.56 -19.14
C ASP A 605 -14.40 6.64 -18.88
N ASP A 606 -15.62 7.20 -18.90
CA ASP A 606 -16.86 6.45 -18.79
C ASP A 606 -17.14 5.62 -20.06
N PHE A 607 -16.92 6.18 -21.23
CA PHE A 607 -17.11 5.50 -22.53
C PHE A 607 -16.17 4.31 -22.70
N LEU A 608 -14.90 4.45 -22.29
CA LEU A 608 -13.90 3.38 -22.33
C LEU A 608 -14.09 2.35 -21.19
N GLY A 609 -15.05 2.57 -20.29
CA GLY A 609 -15.36 1.65 -19.21
C GLY A 609 -14.32 1.65 -18.07
N TYR A 610 -13.49 2.69 -17.96
CA TYR A 610 -12.52 2.79 -16.88
C TYR A 610 -13.22 2.86 -15.49
N GLY A 611 -12.72 2.05 -14.56
CA GLY A 611 -13.33 1.84 -13.25
C GLY A 611 -14.15 0.54 -13.18
N ASN A 612 -14.40 -0.14 -14.31
CA ASN A 612 -14.86 -1.52 -14.30
C ASN A 612 -13.70 -2.47 -14.00
N PRO A 613 -13.94 -3.61 -13.34
CA PRO A 613 -12.92 -4.62 -13.15
C PRO A 613 -12.58 -5.30 -14.49
N LEU A 614 -11.30 -5.64 -14.65
CA LEU A 614 -10.78 -6.46 -15.75
C LEU A 614 -10.67 -7.91 -15.28
N ASP A 615 -11.30 -8.83 -15.99
CA ASP A 615 -11.33 -10.25 -15.61
C ASP A 615 -9.95 -10.89 -15.64
N GLU A 616 -9.10 -10.50 -16.60
CA GLU A 616 -7.74 -10.97 -16.74
C GLU A 616 -6.84 -10.59 -15.55
N LYS A 617 -7.26 -9.58 -14.76
CA LYS A 617 -6.51 -9.10 -13.59
C LYS A 617 -7.01 -9.68 -12.27
N LYS A 618 -8.08 -10.48 -12.29
CA LYS A 618 -8.61 -11.14 -11.09
C LYS A 618 -7.88 -12.47 -10.87
N TRP A 619 -6.90 -12.48 -9.98
CA TRP A 619 -6.10 -13.65 -9.62
C TRP A 619 -6.59 -14.36 -8.36
N TRP A 620 -7.24 -13.65 -7.42
CA TRP A 620 -7.60 -14.15 -6.08
C TRP A 620 -8.86 -15.03 -6.08
N LEU A 621 -8.91 -15.94 -5.11
CA LEU A 621 -10.10 -16.70 -4.77
C LEU A 621 -11.07 -15.83 -3.94
N ASP A 622 -12.38 -15.93 -4.20
CA ASP A 622 -13.39 -15.18 -3.43
C ASP A 622 -13.71 -15.92 -2.12
N LEU A 623 -12.76 -15.86 -1.18
CA LEU A 623 -12.87 -16.45 0.15
C LEU A 623 -13.16 -15.37 1.19
N GLU A 624 -14.10 -15.62 2.10
CA GLU A 624 -14.36 -14.75 3.25
C GLU A 624 -14.01 -15.46 4.55
N VAL A 625 -13.07 -14.88 5.32
CA VAL A 625 -12.75 -15.33 6.67
C VAL A 625 -13.85 -14.86 7.63
N LYS A 626 -14.45 -15.79 8.38
CA LYS A 626 -15.47 -15.51 9.38
C LYS A 626 -14.89 -15.65 10.77
N GLY A 627 -14.82 -14.54 11.51
CA GLY A 627 -14.24 -14.51 12.84
C GLY A 627 -12.72 -14.74 12.88
N LYS A 628 -12.21 -15.10 14.03
CA LYS A 628 -10.80 -15.44 14.20
C LYS A 628 -10.64 -16.93 13.96
N ARG A 629 -10.17 -17.38 12.80
CA ARG A 629 -9.82 -18.76 12.45
C ARG A 629 -10.96 -19.65 11.92
N SER A 630 -12.01 -19.10 11.30
CA SER A 630 -13.00 -19.90 10.58
C SER A 630 -13.43 -19.24 9.27
N PHE A 631 -13.97 -20.03 8.34
CA PHE A 631 -14.51 -19.54 7.08
C PHE A 631 -16.03 -19.49 7.13
N LYS A 632 -16.58 -18.52 6.44
CA LYS A 632 -18.00 -18.55 6.09
C LYS A 632 -18.15 -19.47 4.89
N TYR A 633 -18.81 -20.59 5.09
CA TYR A 633 -19.15 -21.48 4.01
C TYR A 633 -20.40 -20.94 3.29
N ASP A 634 -20.22 -20.47 2.07
CA ASP A 634 -21.31 -20.16 1.16
C ASP A 634 -21.04 -20.89 -0.16
N PRO A 635 -21.72 -22.03 -0.41
CA PRO A 635 -21.49 -22.86 -1.59
C PRO A 635 -21.69 -22.09 -2.91
N GLU A 636 -22.51 -21.05 -2.91
CA GLU A 636 -22.78 -20.24 -4.11
C GLU A 636 -21.68 -19.21 -4.40
N ASN A 637 -20.85 -18.88 -3.42
CA ASN A 637 -19.74 -17.92 -3.55
C ASN A 637 -18.38 -18.58 -3.81
N ILE A 638 -18.25 -19.91 -3.69
CA ILE A 638 -16.98 -20.63 -3.76
C ILE A 638 -16.41 -20.69 -5.17
N VAL A 639 -17.25 -20.74 -6.17
CA VAL A 639 -16.79 -20.80 -7.54
C VAL A 639 -16.75 -19.39 -8.07
N VAL A 640 -15.55 -18.93 -8.39
CA VAL A 640 -15.34 -17.84 -9.33
C VAL A 640 -16.06 -18.25 -10.61
N LYS A 641 -17.37 -18.03 -10.69
CA LYS A 641 -18.03 -17.97 -11.98
C LYS A 641 -17.36 -16.79 -12.67
N ALA A 642 -16.50 -17.06 -13.61
CA ALA A 642 -15.81 -16.07 -14.43
C ALA A 642 -16.76 -15.05 -15.10
N LYS A 643 -18.04 -15.24 -14.97
CA LYS A 643 -19.14 -14.38 -15.39
C LYS A 643 -19.95 -13.93 -14.19
N ASP A 644 -19.31 -13.29 -13.24
CA ASP A 644 -20.05 -12.77 -12.08
C ASP A 644 -20.97 -11.64 -12.53
N ALA A 645 -22.25 -12.00 -12.71
CA ALA A 645 -23.31 -11.09 -13.11
C ALA A 645 -23.56 -9.94 -12.09
N ASN A 646 -22.91 -10.00 -10.93
CA ASN A 646 -23.05 -9.04 -9.83
C ASN A 646 -21.94 -7.98 -9.75
N ARG A 647 -21.02 -7.93 -10.71
CA ARG A 647 -20.05 -6.82 -10.77
C ARG A 647 -20.80 -5.53 -11.05
N PRO A 648 -20.62 -4.48 -10.24
CA PRO A 648 -21.27 -3.22 -10.49
C PRO A 648 -20.76 -2.65 -11.82
N LYS A 649 -21.57 -2.67 -12.85
CA LYS A 649 -21.30 -1.91 -14.07
C LYS A 649 -21.44 -0.44 -13.73
N ILE A 650 -20.45 0.37 -14.09
CA ILE A 650 -20.57 1.81 -14.02
C ILE A 650 -21.64 2.20 -15.04
N LYS A 651 -22.79 2.67 -14.55
CA LYS A 651 -23.83 3.23 -15.42
C LYS A 651 -23.51 4.71 -15.63
N PRO A 652 -23.23 5.15 -16.86
CA PRO A 652 -23.14 6.58 -17.15
C PRO A 652 -24.48 7.24 -16.76
N GLY A 653 -24.44 8.43 -16.18
CA GLY A 653 -25.60 9.27 -16.03
C GLY A 653 -26.44 9.12 -14.77
N LYS A 654 -25.92 8.60 -13.64
CA LYS A 654 -26.62 8.81 -12.36
C LYS A 654 -26.87 10.30 -12.15
N LYS A 655 -28.14 10.67 -11.91
CA LYS A 655 -28.53 12.05 -11.64
C LYS A 655 -27.68 12.63 -10.51
N LYS A 656 -27.12 13.80 -10.72
CA LYS A 656 -26.47 14.59 -9.69
C LYS A 656 -27.49 14.88 -8.59
N ARG A 657 -27.12 14.72 -7.33
CA ARG A 657 -27.83 15.36 -6.25
C ARG A 657 -27.63 16.88 -6.40
N GLU A 658 -28.69 17.62 -6.51
CA GLU A 658 -28.60 19.05 -6.52
C GLU A 658 -28.17 19.54 -5.12
N LYS A 659 -27.15 20.39 -5.09
CA LYS A 659 -26.77 21.33 -4.02
C LYS A 659 -26.35 20.77 -2.64
N ASP A 660 -26.00 19.50 -2.48
CA ASP A 660 -25.47 19.04 -1.17
C ASP A 660 -24.01 19.49 -1.00
N SER A 661 -23.78 20.56 -0.23
CA SER A 661 -22.43 20.96 0.20
C SER A 661 -21.84 19.96 1.20
N ILE A 662 -22.69 19.17 1.88
CA ILE A 662 -22.32 18.15 2.85
C ILE A 662 -23.14 16.89 2.57
N ALA A 663 -22.48 15.73 2.51
CA ALA A 663 -23.17 14.45 2.44
C ALA A 663 -23.43 13.93 3.85
N TYR A 664 -24.67 13.56 4.16
CA TYR A 664 -25.05 13.07 5.47
C TYR A 664 -26.16 12.02 5.46
N PHE A 665 -26.28 11.30 6.55
CA PHE A 665 -27.39 10.41 6.80
C PHE A 665 -28.66 11.15 7.21
N PRO A 666 -29.83 10.79 6.71
CA PRO A 666 -31.07 11.12 7.36
C PRO A 666 -31.10 10.53 8.79
N ALA A 667 -31.56 11.31 9.75
CA ALA A 667 -31.60 10.89 11.16
C ALA A 667 -32.40 9.58 11.40
N SER A 668 -33.39 9.31 10.54
CA SER A 668 -34.20 8.08 10.56
C SER A 668 -33.44 6.80 10.20
N THR A 669 -32.26 6.92 9.56
CA THR A 669 -31.43 5.77 9.13
C THR A 669 -30.26 5.49 10.05
N LEU A 670 -30.16 6.20 11.19
CA LEU A 670 -29.14 5.95 12.18
C LEU A 670 -29.36 4.57 12.82
N PRO A 671 -28.26 3.84 13.09
CA PRO A 671 -28.37 2.60 13.85
C PRO A 671 -28.94 2.89 15.25
N PRO A 672 -29.70 1.96 15.84
CA PRO A 672 -30.23 2.14 17.19
C PRO A 672 -29.11 2.37 18.22
N PRO A 673 -29.38 3.12 19.30
CA PRO A 673 -28.37 3.55 20.27
C PRO A 673 -28.04 2.51 21.34
N ASP A 674 -28.24 1.24 21.06
CA ASP A 674 -27.98 0.13 21.98
C ASP A 674 -26.49 0.08 22.34
N LEU A 675 -26.14 0.32 23.56
CA LEU A 675 -24.76 0.26 24.08
C LEU A 675 -23.82 1.38 23.57
N MET A 676 -24.35 2.50 23.09
CA MET A 676 -23.54 3.58 22.52
C MET A 676 -23.44 4.77 23.46
N GLU A 677 -22.26 5.34 23.54
CA GLU A 677 -22.03 6.60 24.25
C GLU A 677 -22.43 7.83 23.41
N VAL A 678 -22.42 7.69 22.07
CA VAL A 678 -22.86 8.73 21.15
C VAL A 678 -24.33 8.48 20.80
N SER A 679 -25.20 9.30 21.34
CA SER A 679 -26.64 9.18 21.11
C SER A 679 -27.04 9.58 19.68
N PRO A 680 -28.20 9.12 19.15
CA PRO A 680 -28.76 9.63 17.91
C PRO A 680 -28.97 11.15 17.91
N THR A 681 -29.15 11.75 19.09
CA THR A 681 -29.25 13.20 19.26
C THR A 681 -27.97 13.91 18.90
N ASP A 682 -26.81 13.36 19.31
CA ASP A 682 -25.50 13.92 18.95
C ASP A 682 -25.28 13.91 17.43
N ARG A 683 -25.68 12.83 16.76
CA ARG A 683 -25.63 12.75 15.30
C ARG A 683 -26.49 13.83 14.63
N ARG A 684 -27.72 14.04 15.10
CA ARG A 684 -28.63 15.08 14.59
C ARG A 684 -28.08 16.48 14.80
N GLN A 685 -27.46 16.75 15.95
CA GLN A 685 -26.81 18.03 16.22
C GLN A 685 -25.63 18.24 15.27
N GLY A 686 -24.80 17.21 15.07
CA GLY A 686 -23.67 17.25 14.14
C GLY A 686 -24.11 17.57 12.70
N LEU A 687 -25.24 17.01 12.25
CA LEU A 687 -25.80 17.32 10.92
C LEU A 687 -26.24 18.79 10.82
N LYS A 688 -26.88 19.33 11.85
CA LYS A 688 -27.28 20.75 11.91
C LYS A 688 -26.07 21.69 11.83
N PHE A 689 -25.00 21.39 12.56
CA PHE A 689 -23.77 22.18 12.47
C PHE A 689 -23.14 22.11 11.08
N ALA A 690 -23.18 20.93 10.46
CA ALA A 690 -22.66 20.73 9.12
C ALA A 690 -23.45 21.48 8.05
N GLU A 691 -24.79 21.57 8.18
CA GLU A 691 -25.69 22.33 7.31
C GLU A 691 -25.42 23.84 7.34
N ASN A 692 -24.90 24.35 8.48
CA ASN A 692 -24.57 25.76 8.68
C ASN A 692 -23.07 26.06 8.51
N ALA A 693 -22.30 25.18 7.85
CA ALA A 693 -20.88 25.42 7.63
C ALA A 693 -20.66 26.60 6.65
N GLU A 694 -19.68 27.43 6.96
CA GLU A 694 -19.31 28.60 6.17
C GLU A 694 -18.64 28.22 4.85
N THR A 695 -18.86 29.04 3.83
CA THR A 695 -17.97 29.10 2.65
C THR A 695 -16.68 29.84 3.01
N VAL A 696 -15.66 29.75 2.14
CA VAL A 696 -14.41 30.50 2.33
C VAL A 696 -14.66 32.01 2.41
N GLN A 697 -15.54 32.55 1.56
CA GLN A 697 -15.86 33.99 1.53
C GLN A 697 -16.52 34.46 2.84
N GLU A 698 -17.47 33.67 3.36
CA GLU A 698 -18.11 33.96 4.64
C GLU A 698 -17.10 33.89 5.80
N ALA A 699 -16.23 32.90 5.81
CA ALA A 699 -15.17 32.77 6.83
C ALA A 699 -14.18 33.94 6.77
N LEU A 700 -13.75 34.36 5.58
CA LEU A 700 -12.89 35.53 5.40
C LEU A 700 -13.56 36.83 5.87
N ALA A 701 -14.85 37.03 5.53
CA ALA A 701 -15.62 38.17 6.00
C ALA A 701 -15.79 38.17 7.53
N ARG A 702 -16.11 37.03 8.13
CA ARG A 702 -16.18 36.86 9.57
C ARG A 702 -14.86 37.21 10.25
N ARG A 703 -13.74 36.68 9.76
CA ARG A 703 -12.40 36.96 10.31
C ARG A 703 -12.03 38.43 10.20
N ALA A 704 -12.33 39.07 9.06
CA ALA A 704 -12.11 40.50 8.87
C ALA A 704 -12.92 41.34 9.87
N ALA A 705 -14.12 40.87 10.27
CA ALA A 705 -14.96 41.49 11.29
C ALA A 705 -14.58 41.12 12.73
N GLY A 706 -13.53 40.33 12.96
CA GLY A 706 -13.11 39.86 14.29
C GLY A 706 -14.08 38.83 14.92
N GLY A 707 -14.93 38.21 14.11
CA GLY A 707 -15.88 37.19 14.55
C GLY A 707 -15.20 35.85 14.89
N LYS A 708 -15.79 35.12 15.85
CA LYS A 708 -15.34 33.75 16.19
C LYS A 708 -15.81 32.72 15.17
N PRO A 709 -15.07 31.60 14.95
CA PRO A 709 -15.52 30.52 14.08
C PRO A 709 -16.86 29.94 14.56
N PRO A 710 -17.67 29.39 13.64
CA PRO A 710 -18.89 28.70 14.01
C PRO A 710 -18.61 27.55 14.98
N LYS A 711 -19.55 27.31 15.88
CA LYS A 711 -19.44 26.18 16.80
C LYS A 711 -19.58 24.87 16.02
N GLU A 712 -18.54 24.08 16.03
CA GLU A 712 -18.51 22.81 15.32
C GLU A 712 -18.99 21.64 16.20
N TYR A 713 -19.53 20.62 15.54
CA TYR A 713 -19.85 19.38 16.20
C TYR A 713 -18.57 18.65 16.63
N LYS A 714 -18.48 18.39 17.92
CA LYS A 714 -17.43 17.54 18.50
C LYS A 714 -18.11 16.34 19.15
N PRO A 715 -17.98 15.12 18.58
CA PRO A 715 -18.53 13.94 19.21
C PRO A 715 -17.92 13.75 20.60
N ASN A 716 -18.68 13.14 21.53
CA ASN A 716 -18.14 12.77 22.82
C ASN A 716 -17.02 11.73 22.62
N TYR A 717 -15.78 12.11 22.90
CA TYR A 717 -14.61 11.25 22.72
C TYR A 717 -14.27 10.43 23.98
N LYS A 718 -15.00 10.62 25.07
CA LYS A 718 -14.85 9.80 26.27
C LYS A 718 -15.60 8.48 26.06
N SER A 719 -14.91 7.38 26.21
CA SER A 719 -15.52 6.05 26.19
C SER A 719 -15.41 5.41 27.56
N SER A 720 -16.48 4.80 28.02
CA SER A 720 -16.48 3.94 29.21
C SER A 720 -15.79 2.59 28.92
N ARG A 721 -15.66 2.23 27.63
CA ARG A 721 -15.01 0.99 27.23
C ARG A 721 -13.49 1.20 27.18
N ARG A 722 -12.75 0.37 27.92
CA ARG A 722 -11.30 0.27 27.80
C ARG A 722 -10.94 -0.52 26.53
N ILE A 723 -9.96 -0.02 25.79
CA ILE A 723 -9.43 -0.68 24.59
C ILE A 723 -8.52 -1.84 25.01
#